data_9da2b0d1a0b8c28ab89ec6f0f82acb9c
#
_entry.id   9da2b0d1a0b8c28ab89ec6f0f82acb9c
#
_cell.length_a   1.000
_cell.length_b   1.000
_cell.length_c   1.000
_cell.angle_alpha   90.00
_cell.angle_beta   90.00
_cell.angle_gamma   90.00
#
_symmetry.space_group_name_H-M   'P 1'
#
loop_
_entity.id
_entity.type
_entity.pdbx_description
1 polymer ?
#
loop_
_entity_poly.entity_id
_entity_poly.type
_entity_poly.pdbx_seq_one_letter_code
_entity_poly.pdbx_strand_id
1 'polypeptide(L)'
;MGPASILLFAQVALGVVSPDGRNGFELSVGDTLTWRATRDARAVVAPSRLGLSFAAQKPMGPMRVVDESRRAIDTVWTNRFGGNAEVRDRASELTLTLEETGGLKRRLGLVARAYDEGVAFRYVLPEQSAFHAFSVKEELTEFRFDGDPLAWLTVYDRHENSHENIYSHRSIRSVDEKQVVGFPAVVELPNCRAAICEAALSKWAGMFLTVPLTQVPRSATAFKVALSPAPGAARTGVTAGVTPAVSPWRVVMLADDDIGLVRCRDLMLNLNPPPEGGDTAFDWVEPGVTGWDWWVNSNNDFSRERILKGIDFAAEMGWKYHTLDGGWYGRPAGDAGAVLEPLPEWDLPGCLAYARKKGVGLILWAHWAVLEENGVEETFAKFERWGVKGVKIDFMNRQDREMVDWYEKVCRIAAKHRLLVNFHAAIKPTGMERTWPNQITREAVRGNENSKWENPSDALNAAMLPMTRYLIGPGDYTPGGFDNVFAKDFVSQMDRGHRYADMSPESRAMRIYAQEVGTRGHALALCVAYDSPLMTLCDWPERYRGAAGVEALRNLPTVWRRTIPLAGRIGEFYAVAREAFDGRFYVAVQTVKPRKVDVKLGFLGEGKWTARLWSDDPAKTPKDANALLERTMTVTRDDQLTFDCCGEGGGVALVEF
;
A
#
# COMPACT_ATOMS: atom_id res chain seq x y z
N MET A 1 45.64 -48.04 0.16
CA MET A 1 44.63 -47.02 0.45
C MET A 1 45.10 -45.73 -0.26
N GLY A 2 44.53 -45.46 -1.42
CA GLY A 2 44.82 -44.22 -2.17
C GLY A 2 44.03 -43.05 -1.62
N PRO A 3 44.54 -41.82 -1.73
CA PRO A 3 43.83 -40.64 -1.25
C PRO A 3 42.62 -40.38 -2.12
N ALA A 4 41.44 -40.30 -1.49
CA ALA A 4 40.22 -39.84 -2.12
C ALA A 4 40.41 -38.36 -2.49
N SER A 5 40.48 -38.06 -3.77
CA SER A 5 40.45 -36.70 -4.29
C SER A 5 39.05 -36.12 -3.99
N ILE A 6 38.96 -35.26 -3.00
CA ILE A 6 37.83 -34.38 -2.83
C ILE A 6 37.87 -33.37 -3.98
N LEU A 7 37.06 -33.61 -5.00
CA LEU A 7 36.77 -32.60 -6.01
C LEU A 7 36.00 -31.48 -5.33
N LEU A 8 36.66 -30.43 -4.88
CA LEU A 8 36.03 -29.13 -4.61
C LEU A 8 35.49 -28.63 -5.96
N PHE A 9 34.20 -28.80 -6.20
CA PHE A 9 33.53 -28.06 -7.25
C PHE A 9 33.65 -26.57 -6.90
N ALA A 10 34.38 -25.80 -7.70
CA ALA A 10 34.39 -24.36 -7.60
C ALA A 10 32.93 -23.88 -7.71
N GLN A 11 32.44 -23.22 -6.68
CA GLN A 11 31.10 -22.67 -6.64
C GLN A 11 31.02 -21.52 -7.64
N VAL A 12 30.34 -21.70 -8.77
CA VAL A 12 30.21 -20.66 -9.80
C VAL A 12 29.19 -19.66 -9.26
N ALA A 13 29.64 -18.45 -8.97
CA ALA A 13 28.77 -17.34 -8.63
C ALA A 13 28.16 -16.76 -9.91
N LEU A 14 26.85 -16.85 -10.04
CA LEU A 14 26.07 -16.28 -11.13
C LEU A 14 25.40 -15.00 -10.62
N GLY A 15 25.56 -13.90 -11.34
CA GLY A 15 25.02 -12.64 -10.83
C GLY A 15 24.56 -11.69 -11.93
N VAL A 16 23.76 -10.71 -11.53
CA VAL A 16 23.33 -9.59 -12.35
C VAL A 16 23.45 -8.31 -11.52
N VAL A 17 23.86 -7.22 -12.17
CA VAL A 17 24.11 -5.92 -11.56
C VAL A 17 23.21 -4.89 -12.22
N SER A 18 22.70 -3.92 -11.43
CA SER A 18 21.87 -2.82 -11.91
C SER A 18 22.56 -1.97 -12.99
N PRO A 19 21.82 -1.27 -13.83
CA PRO A 19 22.41 -0.43 -14.88
C PRO A 19 23.31 0.68 -14.37
N ASP A 20 23.13 1.17 -13.13
CA ASP A 20 24.03 2.13 -12.46
C ASP A 20 25.24 1.48 -11.78
N GLY A 21 25.28 0.14 -11.74
CA GLY A 21 26.38 -0.64 -11.16
C GLY A 21 26.34 -0.80 -9.64
N ARG A 22 25.34 -0.24 -8.94
CA ARG A 22 25.33 -0.19 -7.47
C ARG A 22 24.70 -1.42 -6.82
N ASN A 23 23.58 -1.93 -7.36
CA ASN A 23 22.83 -3.05 -6.78
C ASN A 23 23.15 -4.34 -7.51
N GLY A 24 23.34 -5.43 -6.79
CA GLY A 24 23.62 -6.74 -7.37
C GLY A 24 22.82 -7.86 -6.75
N PHE A 25 22.42 -8.82 -7.57
CA PHE A 25 21.90 -10.12 -7.17
C PHE A 25 22.92 -11.18 -7.55
N GLU A 26 23.27 -12.06 -6.62
CA GLU A 26 24.20 -13.17 -6.86
C GLU A 26 23.58 -14.48 -6.38
N LEU A 27 23.72 -15.53 -7.19
CA LEU A 27 23.28 -16.89 -6.91
C LEU A 27 24.49 -17.81 -6.82
N SER A 28 24.55 -18.63 -5.79
CA SER A 28 25.49 -19.74 -5.68
C SER A 28 24.73 -21.05 -5.85
N VAL A 29 25.20 -21.87 -6.79
CA VAL A 29 24.62 -23.17 -7.14
C VAL A 29 25.55 -24.28 -6.65
N GLY A 30 24.98 -25.23 -5.86
CA GLY A 30 25.74 -26.33 -5.28
C GLY A 30 24.78 -27.33 -4.62
N ASP A 31 25.18 -27.91 -3.49
CA ASP A 31 24.33 -28.82 -2.69
C ASP A 31 23.05 -28.13 -2.22
N THR A 32 23.14 -26.83 -1.97
CA THR A 32 22.01 -25.95 -1.69
C THR A 32 22.11 -24.70 -2.55
N LEU A 33 20.96 -24.17 -2.95
CA LEU A 33 20.89 -22.86 -3.60
C LEU A 33 20.95 -21.77 -2.54
N THR A 34 21.88 -20.82 -2.73
CA THR A 34 21.95 -19.62 -1.89
C THR A 34 22.09 -18.38 -2.75
N TRP A 35 21.56 -17.28 -2.26
CA TRP A 35 21.60 -15.97 -2.91
C TRP A 35 22.06 -14.89 -1.95
N ARG A 36 22.54 -13.78 -2.49
CA ARG A 36 22.81 -12.56 -1.75
C ARG A 36 22.43 -11.33 -2.56
N ALA A 37 22.12 -10.24 -1.86
CA ALA A 37 21.99 -8.92 -2.46
C ALA A 37 23.18 -8.06 -2.03
N THR A 38 23.68 -7.24 -2.96
CA THR A 38 24.77 -6.30 -2.70
C THR A 38 24.37 -4.89 -3.09
N ARG A 39 24.95 -3.88 -2.40
CA ARG A 39 24.94 -2.48 -2.78
C ARG A 39 26.36 -1.91 -2.66
N ASP A 40 26.83 -1.26 -3.71
CA ASP A 40 28.22 -0.77 -3.80
C ASP A 40 29.24 -1.87 -3.44
N ALA A 41 29.02 -3.09 -3.99
CA ALA A 41 29.79 -4.31 -3.76
C ALA A 41 29.79 -4.86 -2.31
N ARG A 42 29.03 -4.27 -1.38
CA ARG A 42 28.88 -4.76 0.00
C ARG A 42 27.60 -5.59 0.13
N ALA A 43 27.68 -6.68 0.89
CA ALA A 43 26.50 -7.50 1.16
C ALA A 43 25.48 -6.70 1.99
N VAL A 44 24.25 -6.64 1.49
CA VAL A 44 23.05 -6.12 2.18
C VAL A 44 22.23 -7.28 2.71
N VAL A 45 21.96 -8.26 1.85
CA VAL A 45 21.44 -9.56 2.26
C VAL A 45 22.60 -10.53 2.19
N ALA A 46 22.96 -11.13 3.32
CA ALA A 46 24.02 -12.13 3.42
C ALA A 46 23.60 -13.45 2.73
N PRO A 47 24.50 -14.40 2.46
CA PRO A 47 24.15 -15.65 1.81
C PRO A 47 22.95 -16.36 2.49
N SER A 48 21.83 -16.46 1.76
CA SER A 48 20.51 -16.86 2.20
C SER A 48 20.00 -18.01 1.36
N ARG A 49 19.21 -18.93 1.94
CA ARG A 49 18.67 -20.08 1.20
C ARG A 49 17.64 -19.63 0.16
N LEU A 50 17.59 -20.42 -0.92
CA LEU A 50 16.53 -20.40 -1.93
C LEU A 50 15.97 -21.81 -2.16
N GLY A 51 14.77 -21.89 -2.71
CA GLY A 51 14.17 -23.11 -3.19
C GLY A 51 12.70 -23.27 -2.83
N LEU A 52 12.12 -24.32 -3.36
CA LEU A 52 10.74 -24.73 -3.10
C LEU A 52 10.71 -26.16 -2.56
N SER A 53 9.87 -26.42 -1.59
CA SER A 53 9.55 -27.75 -1.10
C SER A 53 8.14 -28.12 -1.55
N PHE A 54 7.96 -29.31 -2.12
CA PHE A 54 6.67 -29.76 -2.66
C PHE A 54 6.05 -30.81 -1.73
N ALA A 55 4.73 -30.76 -1.59
CA ALA A 55 3.97 -31.76 -0.88
C ALA A 55 4.04 -33.10 -1.61
N ALA A 56 4.11 -34.21 -0.83
CA ALA A 56 4.19 -35.56 -1.35
C ALA A 56 5.38 -35.88 -2.28
N GLN A 57 6.40 -35.00 -2.30
CA GLN A 57 7.63 -35.20 -3.07
C GLN A 57 8.87 -35.17 -2.16
N LYS A 58 9.95 -35.86 -2.55
CA LYS A 58 11.24 -35.68 -1.90
C LYS A 58 11.76 -34.28 -2.12
N PRO A 59 12.50 -33.67 -1.16
CA PRO A 59 13.20 -32.42 -1.36
C PRO A 59 13.98 -32.42 -2.68
N MET A 60 14.09 -31.27 -3.32
CA MET A 60 14.96 -31.15 -4.50
C MET A 60 16.41 -31.36 -4.07
N GLY A 61 17.14 -32.14 -4.87
CA GLY A 61 18.56 -32.43 -4.65
C GLY A 61 19.47 -31.29 -5.11
N PRO A 62 20.81 -31.54 -5.11
CA PRO A 62 21.77 -30.61 -5.67
C PRO A 62 21.43 -30.26 -7.11
N MET A 63 21.65 -28.99 -7.47
CA MET A 63 21.30 -28.43 -8.78
C MET A 63 22.53 -28.09 -9.61
N ARG A 64 22.36 -28.08 -10.92
CA ARG A 64 23.32 -27.50 -11.89
C ARG A 64 22.61 -26.54 -12.81
N VAL A 65 23.31 -25.58 -13.37
CA VAL A 65 22.79 -24.72 -14.42
C VAL A 65 22.80 -25.50 -15.73
N VAL A 66 21.67 -25.48 -16.44
CA VAL A 66 21.54 -26.11 -17.75
C VAL A 66 21.22 -25.10 -18.86
N ASP A 67 20.76 -23.91 -18.49
CA ASP A 67 20.55 -22.80 -19.42
C ASP A 67 20.68 -21.45 -18.69
N GLU A 68 21.21 -20.45 -19.39
CA GLU A 68 21.42 -19.08 -18.91
C GLU A 68 21.13 -18.09 -20.03
N SER A 69 20.34 -17.07 -19.74
CA SER A 69 20.16 -15.92 -20.62
C SER A 69 20.18 -14.60 -19.86
N ARG A 70 20.57 -13.54 -20.55
CA ARG A 70 20.67 -12.19 -20.00
C ARG A 70 20.04 -11.20 -20.97
N ARG A 71 19.38 -10.18 -20.40
CA ARG A 71 18.88 -9.06 -21.22
C ARG A 71 18.90 -7.77 -20.41
N ALA A 72 19.03 -6.65 -21.11
CA ALA A 72 18.77 -5.33 -20.58
C ALA A 72 17.30 -4.95 -20.84
N ILE A 73 16.71 -4.29 -19.86
CA ILE A 73 15.36 -3.69 -19.93
C ILE A 73 15.59 -2.19 -19.80
N ASP A 74 15.04 -1.39 -20.72
CA ASP A 74 15.02 0.06 -20.61
C ASP A 74 13.84 0.58 -21.43
N THR A 75 12.71 0.75 -20.77
CA THR A 75 11.45 1.21 -21.36
C THR A 75 10.82 2.26 -20.47
N VAL A 76 10.02 3.11 -21.08
CA VAL A 76 9.21 4.11 -20.36
C VAL A 76 7.74 3.85 -20.67
N TRP A 77 6.89 3.93 -19.68
CA TRP A 77 5.46 3.79 -19.83
C TRP A 77 4.71 4.85 -19.04
N THR A 78 3.46 5.12 -19.46
CA THR A 78 2.61 6.13 -18.81
C THR A 78 1.75 5.49 -17.72
N ASN A 79 1.94 5.97 -16.48
CA ASN A 79 1.08 5.63 -15.35
C ASN A 79 0.07 6.77 -15.12
N ARG A 80 -1.18 6.54 -15.49
CA ARG A 80 -2.25 7.54 -15.38
C ARG A 80 -2.87 7.64 -14.00
N PHE A 81 -2.57 6.69 -13.11
CA PHE A 81 -3.30 6.45 -11.88
C PHE A 81 -2.39 6.38 -10.65
N GLY A 82 -1.34 7.17 -10.61
CA GLY A 82 -0.39 7.08 -9.51
C GLY A 82 0.36 8.37 -9.21
N GLY A 83 1.43 8.21 -8.44
CA GLY A 83 2.24 9.32 -7.97
C GLY A 83 3.24 9.88 -8.99
N ASN A 84 3.50 9.14 -10.09
CA ASN A 84 4.34 9.58 -11.20
C ASN A 84 3.66 9.17 -12.51
N ALA A 85 3.48 10.12 -13.43
CA ALA A 85 2.84 9.87 -14.73
C ALA A 85 3.76 9.13 -15.71
N GLU A 86 5.05 9.33 -15.61
CA GLU A 86 6.06 8.66 -16.40
C GLU A 86 6.88 7.73 -15.50
N VAL A 87 6.90 6.44 -15.84
CA VAL A 87 7.63 5.42 -15.10
C VAL A 87 8.63 4.76 -16.03
N ARG A 88 9.91 4.76 -15.63
CA ARG A 88 10.97 4.06 -16.35
C ARG A 88 11.15 2.67 -15.76
N ASP A 89 11.08 1.65 -16.62
CA ASP A 89 11.46 0.27 -16.29
C ASP A 89 12.88 0.04 -16.83
N ARG A 90 13.87 0.15 -15.94
CA ARG A 90 15.29 0.03 -16.30
C ARG A 90 16.00 -0.97 -15.40
N ALA A 91 16.35 -2.13 -15.96
CA ALA A 91 16.94 -3.25 -15.22
C ALA A 91 17.88 -4.08 -16.08
N SER A 92 18.76 -4.81 -15.42
CA SER A 92 19.44 -5.97 -15.98
C SER A 92 18.75 -7.24 -15.50
N GLU A 93 18.45 -8.18 -16.40
CA GLU A 93 17.79 -9.44 -16.08
C GLU A 93 18.70 -10.64 -16.36
N LEU A 94 18.70 -11.58 -15.42
CA LEU A 94 19.31 -12.90 -15.53
C LEU A 94 18.23 -13.96 -15.41
N THR A 95 18.12 -14.85 -16.41
CA THR A 95 17.24 -16.01 -16.38
C THR A 95 18.06 -17.28 -16.40
N LEU A 96 17.79 -18.16 -15.44
CA LEU A 96 18.50 -19.43 -15.27
C LEU A 96 17.49 -20.59 -15.29
N THR A 97 17.86 -21.68 -15.96
CA THR A 97 17.25 -22.98 -15.79
C THR A 97 18.18 -23.90 -15.00
N LEU A 98 17.75 -24.33 -13.85
CA LEU A 98 18.44 -25.24 -12.97
C LEU A 98 17.85 -26.64 -13.11
N GLU A 99 18.67 -27.69 -13.06
CA GLU A 99 18.26 -29.10 -13.12
C GLU A 99 18.93 -29.90 -12.01
N GLU A 100 18.19 -30.79 -11.36
CA GLU A 100 18.76 -31.72 -10.37
C GLU A 100 19.89 -32.57 -10.99
N THR A 101 20.99 -32.68 -10.29
CA THR A 101 22.12 -33.52 -10.74
C THR A 101 21.83 -35.03 -10.64
N GLY A 102 20.87 -35.42 -9.82
CA GLY A 102 20.40 -36.77 -9.58
C GLY A 102 18.88 -36.91 -9.64
N GLY A 103 18.35 -38.02 -9.17
CA GLY A 103 16.91 -38.25 -8.96
C GLY A 103 16.06 -38.10 -10.22
N LEU A 104 14.98 -37.33 -10.13
CA LEU A 104 13.97 -37.16 -11.19
C LEU A 104 14.38 -36.15 -12.26
N LYS A 105 15.55 -35.51 -12.12
CA LYS A 105 16.00 -34.44 -13.03
C LYS A 105 15.01 -33.28 -13.14
N ARG A 106 14.38 -32.95 -12.02
CA ARG A 106 13.42 -31.85 -11.97
C ARG A 106 14.12 -30.53 -12.29
N ARG A 107 13.40 -29.66 -12.99
CA ARG A 107 13.87 -28.34 -13.37
C ARG A 107 13.21 -27.26 -12.55
N LEU A 108 13.99 -26.25 -12.22
CA LEU A 108 13.55 -25.03 -11.55
C LEU A 108 14.16 -23.84 -12.28
N GLY A 109 13.32 -22.93 -12.77
CA GLY A 109 13.77 -21.66 -13.31
C GLY A 109 13.91 -20.62 -12.20
N LEU A 110 14.84 -19.70 -12.38
CA LEU A 110 15.01 -18.51 -11.57
C LEU A 110 15.19 -17.31 -12.50
N VAL A 111 14.34 -16.29 -12.34
CA VAL A 111 14.50 -14.99 -13.00
C VAL A 111 14.89 -13.98 -11.95
N ALA A 112 16.02 -13.30 -12.13
CA ALA A 112 16.49 -12.23 -11.26
C ALA A 112 16.64 -10.94 -12.05
N ARG A 113 16.20 -9.82 -11.46
CA ARG A 113 16.38 -8.47 -12.00
C ARG A 113 17.13 -7.61 -10.99
N ALA A 114 18.10 -6.84 -11.48
CA ALA A 114 18.75 -5.79 -10.72
C ALA A 114 18.36 -4.43 -11.31
N TYR A 115 17.71 -3.62 -10.50
CA TYR A 115 17.27 -2.25 -10.77
C TYR A 115 18.17 -1.26 -10.02
N ASP A 116 18.18 -0.01 -10.44
CA ASP A 116 18.86 1.06 -9.68
C ASP A 116 18.18 1.27 -8.30
N GLU A 117 16.90 0.85 -8.16
CA GLU A 117 16.07 0.88 -6.95
C GLU A 117 16.17 -0.38 -6.07
N GLY A 118 16.84 -1.44 -6.54
CA GLY A 118 16.95 -2.68 -5.77
C GLY A 118 17.06 -3.94 -6.61
N VAL A 119 16.78 -5.09 -5.99
CA VAL A 119 16.82 -6.39 -6.66
C VAL A 119 15.51 -7.14 -6.48
N ALA A 120 15.13 -7.93 -7.47
CA ALA A 120 13.97 -8.80 -7.41
C ALA A 120 14.28 -10.16 -8.06
N PHE A 121 13.67 -11.22 -7.53
CA PHE A 121 13.74 -12.55 -8.16
C PHE A 121 12.42 -13.30 -7.98
N ARG A 122 12.19 -14.28 -8.88
CA ARG A 122 11.06 -15.20 -8.81
C ARG A 122 11.42 -16.58 -9.30
N TYR A 123 10.67 -17.56 -8.84
CA TYR A 123 10.77 -18.93 -9.33
C TYR A 123 9.90 -19.14 -10.56
N VAL A 124 10.39 -19.99 -11.46
CA VAL A 124 9.64 -20.49 -12.62
C VAL A 124 9.61 -22.02 -12.53
N LEU A 125 8.43 -22.60 -12.60
CA LEU A 125 8.23 -24.02 -12.74
C LEU A 125 7.95 -24.28 -14.23
N PRO A 126 8.98 -24.70 -15.02
CA PRO A 126 8.79 -24.94 -16.44
C PRO A 126 7.93 -26.17 -16.68
N GLU A 127 7.33 -26.26 -17.85
CA GLU A 127 6.72 -27.50 -18.29
C GLU A 127 7.76 -28.61 -18.33
N GLN A 128 7.47 -29.75 -17.73
CA GLN A 128 8.41 -30.85 -17.59
C GLN A 128 7.69 -32.18 -17.33
N SER A 129 8.29 -33.28 -17.82
CA SER A 129 7.73 -34.61 -17.62
C SER A 129 7.86 -35.12 -16.17
N ALA A 130 8.78 -34.55 -15.39
CA ALA A 130 9.01 -34.96 -14.00
C ALA A 130 7.82 -34.65 -13.07
N PHE A 131 7.07 -33.59 -13.34
CA PHE A 131 5.76 -33.29 -12.73
C PHE A 131 5.00 -32.24 -13.55
N HIS A 132 3.72 -32.51 -13.78
CA HIS A 132 2.81 -31.55 -14.43
C HIS A 132 1.99 -30.77 -13.39
N ALA A 133 1.43 -31.46 -12.42
CA ALA A 133 0.77 -30.85 -11.27
C ALA A 133 1.75 -30.71 -10.10
N PHE A 134 1.67 -29.58 -9.39
CA PHE A 134 2.50 -29.31 -8.23
C PHE A 134 1.68 -28.81 -7.04
N SER A 135 2.22 -29.02 -5.86
CA SER A 135 1.73 -28.43 -4.62
C SER A 135 2.94 -27.99 -3.80
N VAL A 136 3.14 -26.66 -3.70
CA VAL A 136 4.22 -26.10 -2.88
C VAL A 136 3.83 -26.23 -1.42
N LYS A 137 4.62 -26.96 -0.67
CA LYS A 137 4.48 -27.09 0.78
C LYS A 137 5.10 -25.89 1.51
N GLU A 138 6.26 -25.47 1.04
CA GLU A 138 7.06 -24.44 1.70
C GLU A 138 7.97 -23.75 0.69
N GLU A 139 8.13 -22.46 0.83
CA GLU A 139 9.16 -21.69 0.18
C GLU A 139 10.34 -21.51 1.13
N LEU A 140 11.53 -21.91 0.68
CA LEU A 140 12.75 -21.94 1.50
C LEU A 140 13.52 -20.61 1.47
N THR A 141 12.97 -19.59 0.82
CA THR A 141 13.59 -18.27 0.69
C THR A 141 13.83 -17.62 2.04
N GLU A 142 15.07 -17.23 2.27
CA GLU A 142 15.51 -16.47 3.44
C GLU A 142 16.09 -15.11 3.02
N PHE A 143 16.10 -14.17 3.99
CA PHE A 143 16.76 -12.88 3.92
C PHE A 143 17.62 -12.73 5.17
N ARG A 144 18.91 -13.03 5.09
CA ARG A 144 19.85 -13.00 6.20
C ARG A 144 20.54 -11.66 6.31
N PHE A 145 20.77 -11.24 7.55
CA PHE A 145 21.51 -10.04 7.88
C PHE A 145 22.60 -10.38 8.90
N ASP A 146 23.75 -9.71 8.80
CA ASP A 146 24.78 -9.79 9.81
C ASP A 146 24.32 -9.05 11.07
N GLY A 147 24.55 -9.66 12.24
CA GLY A 147 24.09 -9.09 13.51
C GLY A 147 22.57 -9.18 13.72
N ASP A 148 22.04 -8.19 14.40
CA ASP A 148 20.60 -8.03 14.69
C ASP A 148 20.17 -6.57 14.42
N PRO A 149 20.00 -6.19 13.14
CA PRO A 149 19.64 -4.83 12.79
C PRO A 149 18.24 -4.47 13.32
N LEU A 150 18.04 -3.17 13.56
CA LEU A 150 16.72 -2.61 13.79
C LEU A 150 15.93 -2.60 12.49
N ALA A 151 14.63 -2.76 12.61
CA ALA A 151 13.72 -2.74 11.48
C ALA A 151 12.37 -2.11 11.87
N TRP A 152 11.71 -1.50 10.88
CA TRP A 152 10.33 -1.06 10.98
C TRP A 152 9.44 -2.20 10.49
N LEU A 153 8.65 -2.77 11.40
CA LEU A 153 7.88 -4.00 11.17
C LEU A 153 6.43 -3.84 11.62
N THR A 154 5.50 -4.37 10.85
CA THR A 154 4.17 -4.75 11.33
C THR A 154 4.17 -6.22 11.68
N VAL A 155 3.67 -6.57 12.87
CA VAL A 155 3.72 -7.95 13.39
C VAL A 155 2.30 -8.43 13.70
N TYR A 156 1.99 -9.67 13.34
CA TYR A 156 0.67 -10.28 13.49
C TYR A 156 0.78 -11.65 14.14
N ASP A 157 -0.25 -12.05 14.89
CA ASP A 157 -0.30 -13.37 15.55
C ASP A 157 -0.79 -14.48 14.61
N ARG A 158 -1.34 -14.12 13.46
CA ARG A 158 -1.91 -15.07 12.48
C ARG A 158 -1.85 -14.51 11.05
N HIS A 159 -2.02 -15.43 10.07
CA HIS A 159 -2.03 -15.06 8.66
C HIS A 159 -3.33 -14.38 8.22
N GLU A 160 -4.46 -14.70 8.87
CA GLU A 160 -5.73 -14.01 8.61
C GLU A 160 -5.75 -12.68 9.36
N ASN A 161 -5.56 -11.58 8.65
CA ASN A 161 -5.58 -10.22 9.19
C ASN A 161 -5.79 -9.20 8.06
N SER A 162 -6.12 -7.96 8.44
CA SER A 162 -6.40 -6.84 7.54
C SER A 162 -5.17 -6.00 7.15
N HIS A 163 -3.99 -6.35 7.63
CA HIS A 163 -2.76 -5.56 7.46
C HIS A 163 -2.81 -4.13 8.05
N GLU A 164 -3.57 -3.92 9.12
CA GLU A 164 -3.78 -2.61 9.75
C GLU A 164 -3.00 -2.40 11.06
N ASN A 165 -1.97 -3.19 11.36
CA ASN A 165 -1.15 -2.95 12.53
C ASN A 165 -0.22 -1.74 12.34
N ILE A 166 0.11 -1.07 13.46
CA ILE A 166 1.09 0.01 13.50
C ILE A 166 2.50 -0.57 13.34
N TYR A 167 3.35 0.12 12.59
CA TYR A 167 4.77 -0.20 12.52
C TYR A 167 5.46 0.00 13.86
N SER A 168 6.34 -0.94 14.22
CA SER A 168 7.20 -0.85 15.41
C SER A 168 8.65 -0.84 14.99
N HIS A 169 9.45 0.04 15.60
CA HIS A 169 10.90 0.08 15.42
C HIS A 169 11.57 -0.83 16.43
N ARG A 170 12.08 -1.97 15.98
CA ARG A 170 12.55 -3.03 16.87
C ARG A 170 13.62 -3.91 16.21
N SER A 171 14.39 -4.63 17.04
CA SER A 171 15.32 -5.63 16.50
C SER A 171 14.56 -6.82 15.89
N ILE A 172 15.11 -7.41 14.84
CA ILE A 172 14.49 -8.55 14.16
C ILE A 172 14.31 -9.73 15.15
N ARG A 173 15.29 -10.00 16.02
CA ARG A 173 15.21 -11.09 17.01
C ARG A 173 14.15 -10.91 18.08
N SER A 174 13.59 -9.71 18.22
CA SER A 174 12.52 -9.45 19.19
C SER A 174 11.14 -9.95 18.73
N VAL A 175 11.01 -10.40 17.47
CA VAL A 175 9.77 -11.00 16.95
C VAL A 175 9.69 -12.47 17.40
N ASP A 176 8.56 -12.87 17.94
CA ASP A 176 8.32 -14.27 18.36
C ASP A 176 8.23 -15.18 17.12
N GLU A 177 8.81 -16.40 17.19
CA GLU A 177 8.81 -17.36 16.10
C GLU A 177 7.40 -17.77 15.62
N LYS A 178 6.37 -17.59 16.47
CA LYS A 178 4.97 -17.90 16.15
C LYS A 178 4.27 -16.77 15.43
N GLN A 179 4.83 -15.56 15.47
CA GLN A 179 4.28 -14.38 14.82
C GLN A 179 4.73 -14.32 13.36
N VAL A 180 3.97 -13.56 12.58
CA VAL A 180 4.30 -13.26 11.19
C VAL A 180 4.49 -11.77 11.01
N VAL A 181 5.44 -11.40 10.15
CA VAL A 181 5.77 -10.01 9.80
C VAL A 181 5.14 -9.68 8.47
N GLY A 182 4.43 -8.54 8.43
CA GLY A 182 3.82 -7.98 7.22
C GLY A 182 4.81 -7.16 6.37
N PHE A 183 4.29 -6.51 5.34
CA PHE A 183 5.09 -5.80 4.34
C PHE A 183 4.70 -4.32 4.21
N PRO A 184 5.71 -3.50 3.78
CA PRO A 184 7.14 -3.84 3.67
C PRO A 184 7.78 -4.03 5.04
N ALA A 185 8.80 -4.90 5.11
CA ALA A 185 9.71 -4.96 6.26
C ALA A 185 10.93 -4.09 5.93
N VAL A 186 11.10 -2.97 6.64
CA VAL A 186 12.17 -2.00 6.35
C VAL A 186 13.29 -2.18 7.36
N VAL A 187 14.45 -2.67 6.90
CA VAL A 187 15.64 -2.96 7.71
C VAL A 187 16.62 -1.80 7.64
N GLU A 188 17.08 -1.34 8.80
CA GLU A 188 18.10 -0.31 8.91
C GLU A 188 19.50 -0.94 8.96
N LEU A 189 20.31 -0.63 7.97
CA LEU A 189 21.69 -1.06 7.91
C LEU A 189 22.63 0.16 8.00
N PRO A 190 23.89 0.01 8.38
CA PRO A 190 24.79 1.15 8.63
C PRO A 190 24.87 2.16 7.48
N ASN A 191 24.80 1.70 6.21
CA ASN A 191 24.98 2.55 5.03
C ASN A 191 23.86 2.34 3.99
N CYS A 192 22.74 1.73 4.38
CA CYS A 192 21.69 1.35 3.46
C CYS A 192 20.36 1.17 4.20
N ARG A 193 19.27 1.38 3.49
CA ARG A 193 17.92 0.93 3.86
C ARG A 193 17.51 -0.18 2.91
N ALA A 194 16.98 -1.28 3.46
CA ALA A 194 16.50 -2.41 2.69
C ALA A 194 15.00 -2.63 3.01
N ALA A 195 14.13 -2.52 2.02
CA ALA A 195 12.70 -2.83 2.20
C ALA A 195 12.36 -4.14 1.48
N ILE A 196 12.00 -5.16 2.27
CA ILE A 196 11.56 -6.46 1.74
C ILE A 196 10.09 -6.36 1.36
N CYS A 197 9.76 -6.77 0.13
CA CYS A 197 8.41 -6.67 -0.44
C CYS A 197 8.06 -7.91 -1.28
N GLU A 198 6.80 -7.98 -1.73
CA GLU A 198 6.30 -8.96 -2.69
C GLU A 198 5.57 -8.24 -3.82
N ALA A 199 5.87 -8.58 -5.07
CA ALA A 199 5.23 -7.97 -6.23
C ALA A 199 4.62 -9.01 -7.18
N ALA A 200 3.63 -8.60 -7.98
CA ALA A 200 2.91 -9.44 -8.96
C ALA A 200 2.35 -10.72 -8.33
N LEU A 201 1.66 -10.57 -7.20
CA LEU A 201 0.97 -11.67 -6.53
C LEU A 201 -0.26 -12.07 -7.34
N SER A 202 -0.16 -13.20 -8.03
CA SER A 202 -1.21 -13.83 -8.84
C SER A 202 -0.97 -15.33 -8.86
N LYS A 203 -2.04 -16.10 -8.83
CA LYS A 203 -2.00 -17.59 -8.88
C LYS A 203 -1.03 -18.24 -7.88
N TRP A 204 -0.82 -17.61 -6.74
CA TRP A 204 0.07 -18.04 -5.66
C TRP A 204 -0.47 -17.57 -4.32
N ALA A 205 -0.09 -18.25 -3.21
CA ALA A 205 -0.41 -17.75 -1.89
C ALA A 205 0.49 -16.57 -1.53
N GLY A 206 -0.08 -15.51 -0.94
CA GLY A 206 0.68 -14.36 -0.47
C GLY A 206 1.67 -14.75 0.64
N MET A 207 2.81 -14.07 0.68
CA MET A 207 3.79 -14.31 1.72
C MET A 207 3.64 -13.36 2.91
N PHE A 208 4.00 -13.86 4.07
CA PHE A 208 4.51 -13.15 5.23
C PHE A 208 5.98 -13.53 5.46
N LEU A 209 6.61 -12.95 6.47
CA LEU A 209 7.91 -13.37 6.95
C LEU A 209 7.79 -13.94 8.38
N THR A 210 8.63 -14.91 8.72
CA THR A 210 8.86 -15.40 10.08
C THR A 210 10.32 -15.23 10.46
N VAL A 211 10.61 -15.25 11.75
CA VAL A 211 11.98 -15.13 12.26
C VAL A 211 12.42 -16.49 12.83
N PRO A 212 13.25 -17.29 12.11
CA PRO A 212 13.66 -18.63 12.54
C PRO A 212 14.81 -18.56 13.56
N LEU A 213 14.54 -18.14 14.81
CA LEU A 213 15.54 -17.86 15.85
C LEU A 213 16.45 -19.06 16.16
N THR A 214 15.91 -20.28 16.08
CA THR A 214 16.65 -21.51 16.39
C THR A 214 17.52 -22.02 15.24
N GLN A 215 17.30 -21.50 14.00
CA GLN A 215 17.97 -21.97 12.79
C GLN A 215 19.14 -21.07 12.35
N VAL A 216 19.37 -19.95 13.06
CA VAL A 216 20.35 -18.95 12.69
C VAL A 216 21.31 -18.72 13.86
N PRO A 217 22.64 -18.66 13.63
CA PRO A 217 23.61 -18.39 14.69
C PRO A 217 23.36 -17.01 15.32
N ARG A 218 23.79 -16.82 16.57
CA ARG A 218 23.60 -15.54 17.28
C ARG A 218 24.27 -14.34 16.63
N SER A 219 25.24 -14.57 15.77
CA SER A 219 25.96 -13.53 15.00
C SER A 219 25.18 -13.01 13.79
N ALA A 220 24.01 -13.58 13.47
CA ALA A 220 23.19 -13.17 12.34
C ALA A 220 21.70 -13.25 12.68
N THR A 221 20.86 -12.61 11.89
CA THR A 221 19.41 -12.76 11.89
C THR A 221 18.91 -13.14 10.51
N ALA A 222 17.70 -13.68 10.42
CA ALA A 222 17.08 -13.95 9.14
C ALA A 222 15.56 -13.76 9.22
N PHE A 223 15.00 -13.27 8.12
CA PHE A 223 13.60 -13.53 7.81
C PHE A 223 13.50 -14.75 6.89
N LYS A 224 12.42 -15.50 7.03
CA LYS A 224 12.07 -16.63 6.16
C LYS A 224 10.65 -16.42 5.62
N VAL A 225 10.45 -16.74 4.36
CA VAL A 225 9.12 -16.70 3.74
C VAL A 225 8.17 -17.68 4.42
N ALA A 226 6.97 -17.21 4.74
CA ALA A 226 5.84 -17.99 5.24
C ALA A 226 4.64 -17.73 4.31
N LEU A 227 4.28 -18.72 3.50
CA LEU A 227 3.13 -18.61 2.62
C LEU A 227 1.83 -18.73 3.43
N SER A 228 0.82 -17.96 3.08
CA SER A 228 -0.48 -17.95 3.77
C SER A 228 -1.25 -19.23 3.51
N PRO A 229 -1.61 -20.00 4.55
CA PRO A 229 -2.42 -21.19 4.40
C PRO A 229 -3.88 -20.84 4.08
N ALA A 230 -4.60 -21.78 3.48
CA ALA A 230 -6.05 -21.70 3.41
C ALA A 230 -6.66 -21.75 4.83
N PRO A 231 -7.82 -21.12 5.08
CA PRO A 231 -8.47 -21.14 6.38
C PRO A 231 -8.70 -22.57 6.89
N GLY A 232 -8.35 -22.81 8.15
CA GLY A 232 -8.48 -24.13 8.78
C GLY A 232 -7.42 -25.17 8.36
N ALA A 233 -6.53 -24.86 7.40
CA ALA A 233 -5.40 -25.72 7.07
C ALA A 233 -4.32 -25.64 8.16
N ALA A 234 -3.61 -26.75 8.38
CA ALA A 234 -2.38 -26.72 9.17
C ALA A 234 -1.41 -25.71 8.55
N ARG A 235 -0.54 -25.06 9.36
CA ARG A 235 0.39 -23.94 9.00
C ARG A 235 1.39 -24.22 7.87
N THR A 236 1.01 -24.96 6.88
CA THR A 236 1.78 -25.26 5.67
C THR A 236 0.99 -24.69 4.50
N GLY A 237 1.12 -23.36 4.30
CA GLY A 237 0.50 -22.73 3.15
C GLY A 237 0.83 -23.50 1.90
N VAL A 238 -0.20 -23.90 1.16
CA VAL A 238 -0.04 -24.70 -0.03
C VAL A 238 -0.53 -23.89 -1.23
N THR A 239 0.38 -23.64 -2.14
CA THR A 239 0.03 -23.17 -3.47
C THR A 239 0.08 -24.35 -4.42
N ALA A 240 -1.06 -24.70 -4.99
CA ALA A 240 -1.17 -25.80 -5.97
C ALA A 240 -1.45 -25.25 -7.36
N GLY A 241 -1.00 -25.96 -8.38
CA GLY A 241 -1.21 -25.57 -9.77
C GLY A 241 -0.67 -26.60 -10.75
N VAL A 242 -0.62 -26.20 -12.01
CA VAL A 242 -0.02 -26.97 -13.12
C VAL A 242 1.12 -26.16 -13.75
N THR A 243 2.10 -26.89 -14.28
CA THR A 243 3.21 -26.26 -15.02
C THR A 243 2.76 -25.93 -16.46
N PRO A 244 3.26 -24.85 -17.07
CA PRO A 244 4.21 -23.89 -16.52
C PRO A 244 3.58 -22.94 -15.50
N ALA A 245 4.34 -22.52 -14.47
CA ALA A 245 3.88 -21.58 -13.46
C ALA A 245 5.02 -20.67 -12.99
N VAL A 246 4.66 -19.50 -12.47
CA VAL A 246 5.62 -18.54 -11.91
C VAL A 246 5.18 -18.12 -10.51
N SER A 247 6.14 -17.93 -9.61
CA SER A 247 5.87 -17.33 -8.31
C SER A 247 5.77 -15.80 -8.41
N PRO A 248 5.19 -15.12 -7.42
CA PRO A 248 5.38 -13.68 -7.25
C PRO A 248 6.87 -13.32 -7.11
N TRP A 249 7.21 -12.06 -7.35
CA TRP A 249 8.55 -11.57 -7.12
C TRP A 249 8.83 -11.39 -5.63
N ARG A 250 10.02 -11.77 -5.21
CA ARG A 250 10.63 -11.44 -3.93
C ARG A 250 11.51 -10.24 -4.18
N VAL A 251 11.20 -9.13 -3.51
CA VAL A 251 11.77 -7.81 -3.81
C VAL A 251 12.55 -7.31 -2.60
N VAL A 252 13.72 -6.73 -2.84
CA VAL A 252 14.47 -5.96 -1.86
C VAL A 252 14.76 -4.59 -2.48
N MET A 253 13.99 -3.56 -2.09
CA MET A 253 14.32 -2.18 -2.43
C MET A 253 15.56 -1.75 -1.64
N LEU A 254 16.48 -1.01 -2.28
CA LEU A 254 17.75 -0.61 -1.71
C LEU A 254 17.99 0.87 -1.93
N ALA A 255 18.22 1.60 -0.84
CA ALA A 255 18.49 3.03 -0.89
C ALA A 255 19.51 3.45 0.17
N ASP A 256 20.12 4.62 0.01
CA ASP A 256 21.11 5.13 0.97
C ASP A 256 20.45 5.63 2.26
N ASP A 257 19.20 6.11 2.17
CA ASP A 257 18.43 6.67 3.27
C ASP A 257 16.92 6.43 3.13
N ASP A 258 16.15 6.90 4.10
CA ASP A 258 14.70 6.73 4.17
C ASP A 258 13.98 7.41 2.98
N ILE A 259 14.45 8.56 2.53
CA ILE A 259 13.89 9.28 1.38
C ILE A 259 14.25 8.60 0.06
N GLY A 260 15.43 8.00 -0.03
CA GLY A 260 15.81 7.15 -1.15
C GLY A 260 14.84 6.00 -1.37
N LEU A 261 14.34 5.36 -0.29
CA LEU A 261 13.33 4.30 -0.40
C LEU A 261 12.03 4.80 -1.05
N VAL A 262 11.57 6.01 -0.74
CA VAL A 262 10.36 6.56 -1.37
C VAL A 262 10.50 6.68 -2.89
N ARG A 263 11.73 6.89 -3.40
CA ARG A 263 12.01 6.94 -4.84
C ARG A 263 11.99 5.56 -5.50
N CYS A 264 12.10 4.47 -4.71
CA CYS A 264 12.08 3.10 -5.23
C CYS A 264 10.67 2.55 -5.50
N ARG A 265 9.60 3.27 -5.16
CA ARG A 265 8.22 2.77 -5.17
C ARG A 265 7.72 2.25 -6.54
N ASP A 266 8.18 2.84 -7.64
CA ASP A 266 7.76 2.46 -8.98
C ASP A 266 8.29 1.07 -9.40
N LEU A 267 9.30 0.53 -8.69
CA LEU A 267 9.79 -0.83 -8.85
C LEU A 267 8.65 -1.87 -8.73
N MET A 268 7.70 -1.64 -7.81
CA MET A 268 6.56 -2.55 -7.62
C MET A 268 5.70 -2.65 -8.87
N LEU A 269 5.48 -1.54 -9.55
CA LEU A 269 4.70 -1.47 -10.79
C LEU A 269 5.46 -2.12 -11.96
N ASN A 270 6.76 -1.87 -12.09
CA ASN A 270 7.62 -2.43 -13.15
C ASN A 270 7.71 -3.95 -13.12
N LEU A 271 7.46 -4.58 -11.96
CA LEU A 271 7.44 -6.03 -11.81
C LEU A 271 6.09 -6.68 -12.16
N ASN A 272 5.05 -5.86 -12.38
CA ASN A 272 3.72 -6.33 -12.74
C ASN A 272 3.50 -6.25 -14.26
N PRO A 273 2.70 -7.16 -14.86
CA PRO A 273 2.36 -7.08 -16.27
C PRO A 273 1.52 -5.83 -16.57
N PRO A 274 1.61 -5.30 -17.80
CA PRO A 274 0.73 -4.21 -18.24
C PRO A 274 -0.75 -4.62 -18.22
N PRO A 275 -1.68 -3.65 -18.35
CA PRO A 275 -3.11 -3.94 -18.37
C PRO A 275 -3.48 -4.91 -19.49
N GLU A 276 -4.39 -5.82 -19.22
CA GLU A 276 -5.01 -6.66 -20.23
C GLU A 276 -5.82 -5.78 -21.20
N GLY A 277 -5.63 -5.94 -22.50
CA GLY A 277 -6.23 -5.09 -23.53
C GLY A 277 -5.45 -3.80 -23.82
N GLY A 278 -4.30 -3.60 -23.18
CA GLY A 278 -3.43 -2.44 -23.37
C GLY A 278 -3.82 -1.21 -22.55
N ASP A 279 -3.02 -0.16 -22.65
CA ASP A 279 -3.13 1.03 -21.81
C ASP A 279 -4.45 1.80 -21.99
N THR A 280 -5.10 1.71 -23.15
CA THR A 280 -6.37 2.40 -23.44
C THR A 280 -7.61 1.66 -22.92
N ALA A 281 -7.49 0.39 -22.54
CA ALA A 281 -8.60 -0.41 -22.02
C ALA A 281 -9.22 0.18 -20.74
N PHE A 282 -8.45 1.02 -20.03
CA PHE A 282 -8.83 1.64 -18.76
C PHE A 282 -8.98 3.18 -18.84
N ASP A 283 -9.17 3.76 -20.04
CA ASP A 283 -9.38 5.20 -20.22
C ASP A 283 -10.62 5.73 -19.48
N TRP A 284 -11.54 4.85 -19.13
CA TRP A 284 -12.74 5.15 -18.36
C TRP A 284 -12.51 5.31 -16.85
N VAL A 285 -11.34 4.88 -16.34
CA VAL A 285 -10.98 5.04 -14.90
C VAL A 285 -10.67 6.50 -14.63
N GLU A 286 -11.43 7.09 -13.73
CA GLU A 286 -11.29 8.49 -13.34
C GLU A 286 -10.88 8.61 -11.87
N PRO A 287 -9.62 8.94 -11.55
CA PRO A 287 -9.19 9.26 -10.20
C PRO A 287 -9.90 10.50 -9.65
N GLY A 288 -10.04 10.57 -8.33
CA GLY A 288 -10.65 11.73 -7.69
C GLY A 288 -10.86 11.56 -6.20
N VAL A 289 -11.32 12.62 -5.56
CA VAL A 289 -11.70 12.62 -4.16
C VAL A 289 -13.11 12.03 -4.02
N THR A 290 -13.33 11.23 -2.96
CA THR A 290 -14.65 10.82 -2.50
C THR A 290 -14.92 11.34 -1.10
N GLY A 291 -16.10 11.95 -0.89
CA GLY A 291 -16.60 12.20 0.44
C GLY A 291 -17.08 10.88 1.08
N TRP A 292 -16.91 10.75 2.39
CA TRP A 292 -17.28 9.56 3.14
C TRP A 292 -17.56 9.90 4.59
N ASP A 293 -18.65 9.41 5.14
CA ASP A 293 -19.16 9.85 6.43
C ASP A 293 -19.33 8.72 7.47
N TRP A 294 -18.83 7.53 7.18
CA TRP A 294 -19.12 6.36 8.03
C TRP A 294 -18.57 6.48 9.46
N TRP A 295 -17.30 6.85 9.64
CA TRP A 295 -16.73 6.88 10.99
C TRP A 295 -17.14 8.13 11.79
N VAL A 296 -17.51 9.23 11.13
CA VAL A 296 -18.10 10.40 11.79
C VAL A 296 -19.55 10.16 12.15
N ASN A 297 -20.17 9.12 11.59
CA ASN A 297 -21.57 8.78 11.80
C ASN A 297 -21.76 7.87 13.03
N SER A 298 -21.87 8.49 14.21
CA SER A 298 -21.99 7.77 15.48
C SER A 298 -23.30 6.99 15.67
N ASN A 299 -24.34 7.33 14.92
CA ASN A 299 -25.69 6.77 15.09
C ASN A 299 -26.12 5.84 13.96
N ASN A 300 -25.25 5.54 13.00
CA ASN A 300 -25.60 4.84 11.76
C ASN A 300 -26.83 5.46 11.07
N ASP A 301 -26.96 6.79 11.17
CA ASP A 301 -28.00 7.54 10.47
C ASP A 301 -27.57 7.75 9.01
N PHE A 302 -28.02 6.88 8.16
CA PHE A 302 -27.83 6.93 6.72
C PHE A 302 -29.10 7.41 6.01
N SER A 303 -29.76 8.43 6.57
CA SER A 303 -30.95 8.99 5.95
C SER A 303 -30.67 9.52 4.55
N ARG A 304 -31.69 9.48 3.70
CA ARG A 304 -31.64 10.06 2.35
C ARG A 304 -31.18 11.52 2.38
N GLU A 305 -31.65 12.32 3.34
CA GLU A 305 -31.28 13.74 3.49
C GLU A 305 -29.76 13.89 3.69
N ARG A 306 -29.17 13.04 4.50
CA ARG A 306 -27.75 13.02 4.79
C ARG A 306 -26.92 12.70 3.55
N ILE A 307 -27.33 11.69 2.79
CA ILE A 307 -26.69 11.33 1.51
C ILE A 307 -26.73 12.52 0.53
N LEU A 308 -27.88 13.19 0.41
CA LEU A 308 -27.99 14.35 -0.48
C LEU A 308 -27.09 15.51 -0.06
N LYS A 309 -26.91 15.77 1.24
CA LYS A 309 -25.94 16.77 1.75
C LYS A 309 -24.50 16.42 1.40
N GLY A 310 -24.13 15.14 1.51
CA GLY A 310 -22.80 14.65 1.10
C GLY A 310 -22.56 14.86 -0.40
N ILE A 311 -23.54 14.52 -1.24
CA ILE A 311 -23.48 14.73 -2.69
C ILE A 311 -23.34 16.23 -3.02
N ASP A 312 -24.15 17.11 -2.38
CA ASP A 312 -24.07 18.55 -2.60
C ASP A 312 -22.72 19.11 -2.23
N PHE A 313 -22.15 18.65 -1.10
CA PHE A 313 -20.82 19.08 -0.67
C PHE A 313 -19.71 18.59 -1.59
N ALA A 314 -19.77 17.33 -2.04
CA ALA A 314 -18.84 16.81 -3.02
C ALA A 314 -18.83 17.66 -4.30
N ALA A 315 -20.02 18.02 -4.81
CA ALA A 315 -20.16 18.91 -5.95
C ALA A 315 -19.60 20.32 -5.68
N GLU A 316 -19.86 20.90 -4.49
CA GLU A 316 -19.35 22.20 -4.04
C GLU A 316 -17.82 22.25 -4.01
N MET A 317 -17.20 21.15 -3.55
CA MET A 317 -15.75 21.02 -3.42
C MET A 317 -15.03 20.58 -4.70
N GLY A 318 -15.77 20.23 -5.76
CA GLY A 318 -15.21 19.67 -6.98
C GLY A 318 -14.70 18.22 -6.80
N TRP A 319 -15.23 17.51 -5.80
CA TRP A 319 -14.93 16.08 -5.58
C TRP A 319 -15.76 15.22 -6.53
N LYS A 320 -15.15 14.19 -7.09
CA LYS A 320 -15.81 13.37 -8.11
C LYS A 320 -16.83 12.38 -7.56
N TYR A 321 -16.66 11.97 -6.29
CA TYR A 321 -17.42 10.85 -5.73
C TYR A 321 -17.96 11.15 -4.34
N HIS A 322 -18.96 10.35 -3.96
CA HIS A 322 -19.42 10.16 -2.59
C HIS A 322 -19.61 8.67 -2.33
N THR A 323 -19.00 8.14 -1.26
CA THR A 323 -19.08 6.74 -0.89
C THR A 323 -20.17 6.50 0.13
N LEU A 324 -21.10 5.60 -0.19
CA LEU A 324 -22.11 5.09 0.73
C LEU A 324 -21.58 3.80 1.35
N ASP A 325 -21.31 3.85 2.64
CA ASP A 325 -20.79 2.72 3.40
C ASP A 325 -21.87 1.69 3.78
N GLY A 326 -21.53 0.68 4.60
CA GLY A 326 -22.42 -0.39 5.01
C GLY A 326 -23.75 0.10 5.58
N GLY A 327 -24.83 -0.69 5.39
CA GLY A 327 -26.17 -0.39 5.87
C GLY A 327 -27.17 -0.03 4.78
N TRP A 328 -26.77 0.20 3.52
CA TRP A 328 -27.69 0.47 2.41
C TRP A 328 -28.48 -0.76 1.96
N TYR A 329 -27.99 -1.96 2.28
CA TYR A 329 -28.67 -3.26 2.11
C TYR A 329 -28.60 -4.02 3.42
N GLY A 330 -29.66 -4.68 3.87
CA GLY A 330 -29.72 -5.59 5.01
C GLY A 330 -28.91 -5.14 6.23
N ARG A 331 -28.41 -6.07 7.03
CA ARG A 331 -27.49 -5.78 8.14
C ARG A 331 -26.06 -5.68 7.64
N PRO A 332 -25.25 -4.73 8.15
CA PRO A 332 -23.91 -4.44 7.60
C PRO A 332 -22.87 -5.56 7.75
N ALA A 333 -23.07 -6.50 8.64
CA ALA A 333 -22.01 -7.36 9.17
C ALA A 333 -21.87 -8.73 8.47
N GLY A 334 -22.15 -8.83 7.16
CA GLY A 334 -21.91 -10.09 6.43
C GLY A 334 -22.85 -11.23 6.87
N ASP A 335 -24.10 -10.92 7.24
CA ASP A 335 -25.11 -11.92 7.51
C ASP A 335 -25.28 -12.83 6.30
N ALA A 336 -25.05 -14.13 6.48
CA ALA A 336 -25.29 -15.13 5.46
C ALA A 336 -26.71 -15.00 4.88
N GLY A 337 -26.84 -14.99 3.55
CA GLY A 337 -28.08 -14.80 2.85
C GLY A 337 -28.56 -13.36 2.70
N ALA A 338 -27.73 -12.36 3.07
CA ALA A 338 -28.05 -10.94 2.78
C ALA A 338 -28.14 -10.71 1.27
N VAL A 339 -29.18 -10.00 0.84
CA VAL A 339 -29.39 -9.66 -0.56
C VAL A 339 -28.92 -8.22 -0.81
N LEU A 340 -28.13 -8.01 -1.86
CA LEU A 340 -27.63 -6.69 -2.26
C LEU A 340 -28.74 -5.89 -2.95
N GLU A 341 -29.83 -5.61 -2.21
CA GLU A 341 -30.96 -4.76 -2.60
C GLU A 341 -31.06 -3.56 -1.67
N PRO A 342 -31.32 -2.36 -2.22
CA PRO A 342 -31.42 -1.16 -1.40
C PRO A 342 -32.58 -1.24 -0.40
N LEU A 343 -32.31 -0.84 0.84
CA LEU A 343 -33.37 -0.61 1.80
C LEU A 343 -34.22 0.59 1.35
N PRO A 344 -35.56 0.52 1.48
CA PRO A 344 -36.48 1.56 0.96
C PRO A 344 -36.17 2.96 1.50
N GLU A 345 -35.78 3.07 2.77
CA GLU A 345 -35.50 4.33 3.47
C GLU A 345 -34.29 5.09 2.89
N TRP A 346 -33.39 4.42 2.15
CA TRP A 346 -32.26 5.06 1.49
C TRP A 346 -32.63 5.73 0.17
N ASP A 347 -33.74 5.32 -0.46
CA ASP A 347 -34.09 5.79 -1.81
C ASP A 347 -32.86 5.83 -2.75
N LEU A 348 -32.09 4.74 -2.79
CA LEU A 348 -30.86 4.69 -3.56
C LEU A 348 -31.06 5.08 -5.04
N PRO A 349 -32.15 4.68 -5.74
CA PRO A 349 -32.42 5.16 -7.10
C PRO A 349 -32.55 6.68 -7.20
N GLY A 350 -33.25 7.31 -6.23
CA GLY A 350 -33.38 8.77 -6.14
C GLY A 350 -32.02 9.45 -5.86
N CYS A 351 -31.22 8.89 -4.96
CA CYS A 351 -29.89 9.38 -4.66
C CYS A 351 -28.95 9.29 -5.86
N LEU A 352 -28.97 8.19 -6.62
CA LEU A 352 -28.19 8.01 -7.84
C LEU A 352 -28.58 9.02 -8.94
N ALA A 353 -29.89 9.24 -9.12
CA ALA A 353 -30.40 10.24 -10.07
C ALA A 353 -29.96 11.66 -9.67
N TYR A 354 -30.01 11.97 -8.38
CA TYR A 354 -29.56 13.26 -7.85
C TYR A 354 -28.06 13.47 -8.01
N ALA A 355 -27.26 12.47 -7.64
CA ALA A 355 -25.80 12.52 -7.79
C ALA A 355 -25.38 12.76 -9.24
N ARG A 356 -26.01 12.04 -10.19
CA ARG A 356 -25.78 12.23 -11.63
C ARG A 356 -26.11 13.67 -12.07
N LYS A 357 -27.20 14.27 -11.56
CA LYS A 357 -27.56 15.67 -11.85
C LYS A 357 -26.51 16.64 -11.33
N LYS A 358 -25.85 16.32 -10.22
CA LYS A 358 -24.80 17.13 -9.59
C LYS A 358 -23.41 16.87 -10.16
N GLY A 359 -23.26 15.89 -11.06
CA GLY A 359 -21.94 15.49 -11.60
C GLY A 359 -21.09 14.68 -10.63
N VAL A 360 -21.69 14.08 -9.59
CA VAL A 360 -21.03 13.26 -8.58
C VAL A 360 -21.34 11.78 -8.81
N GLY A 361 -20.32 10.93 -8.77
CA GLY A 361 -20.46 9.48 -8.83
C GLY A 361 -20.70 8.88 -7.44
N LEU A 362 -21.55 7.85 -7.33
CA LEU A 362 -21.69 7.10 -6.08
C LEU A 362 -20.86 5.82 -6.12
N ILE A 363 -20.22 5.52 -4.98
CA ILE A 363 -19.50 4.27 -4.71
C ILE A 363 -20.26 3.56 -3.59
N LEU A 364 -20.53 2.25 -3.75
CA LEU A 364 -21.27 1.48 -2.78
C LEU A 364 -20.35 0.53 -2.03
N TRP A 365 -20.58 0.37 -0.73
CA TRP A 365 -19.90 -0.63 0.07
C TRP A 365 -20.55 -2.01 -0.11
N ALA A 366 -19.75 -3.08 -0.09
CA ALA A 366 -20.22 -4.46 -0.07
C ALA A 366 -19.28 -5.35 0.75
N HIS A 367 -19.84 -6.24 1.57
CA HIS A 367 -19.10 -7.31 2.21
C HIS A 367 -18.71 -8.36 1.16
N TRP A 368 -17.45 -8.81 1.12
CA TRP A 368 -16.94 -9.70 0.07
C TRP A 368 -17.73 -11.03 -0.03
N ALA A 369 -18.10 -11.64 1.12
CA ALA A 369 -18.82 -12.90 1.13
C ALA A 369 -20.26 -12.73 0.62
N VAL A 370 -20.93 -11.64 0.98
CA VAL A 370 -22.27 -11.31 0.47
C VAL A 370 -22.23 -11.06 -1.04
N LEU A 371 -21.17 -10.38 -1.52
CA LEU A 371 -20.93 -10.18 -2.96
C LEU A 371 -20.74 -11.51 -3.70
N GLU A 372 -19.97 -12.45 -3.13
CA GLU A 372 -19.78 -13.78 -3.71
C GLU A 372 -21.08 -14.61 -3.70
N GLU A 373 -21.83 -14.60 -2.59
CA GLU A 373 -23.12 -15.31 -2.46
C GLU A 373 -24.18 -14.79 -3.45
N ASN A 374 -24.20 -13.48 -3.74
CA ASN A 374 -25.14 -12.87 -4.69
C ASN A 374 -24.68 -12.98 -6.15
N GLY A 375 -23.49 -13.51 -6.40
CA GLY A 375 -22.86 -13.54 -7.72
C GLY A 375 -22.21 -12.21 -8.10
N VAL A 376 -20.88 -12.20 -8.21
CA VAL A 376 -20.10 -10.97 -8.51
C VAL A 376 -20.51 -10.37 -9.86
N GLU A 377 -20.64 -11.20 -10.89
CA GLU A 377 -20.98 -10.75 -12.25
C GLU A 377 -22.39 -10.14 -12.31
N GLU A 378 -23.37 -10.82 -11.72
CA GLU A 378 -24.77 -10.38 -11.68
C GLU A 378 -24.93 -9.07 -10.91
N THR A 379 -24.21 -8.98 -9.78
CA THR A 379 -24.23 -7.78 -8.93
C THR A 379 -23.59 -6.59 -9.64
N PHE A 380 -22.43 -6.78 -10.28
CA PHE A 380 -21.77 -5.68 -10.98
C PHE A 380 -22.53 -5.24 -12.24
N ALA A 381 -23.15 -6.17 -12.95
CA ALA A 381 -24.07 -5.82 -14.02
C ALA A 381 -25.28 -5.01 -13.53
N LYS A 382 -25.79 -5.29 -12.31
CA LYS A 382 -26.84 -4.50 -11.66
C LYS A 382 -26.34 -3.11 -11.29
N PHE A 383 -25.15 -2.99 -10.70
CA PHE A 383 -24.54 -1.71 -10.31
C PHE A 383 -24.28 -0.82 -11.55
N GLU A 384 -23.80 -1.39 -12.65
CA GLU A 384 -23.65 -0.68 -13.92
C GLU A 384 -24.98 -0.10 -14.42
N ARG A 385 -26.06 -0.92 -14.43
CA ARG A 385 -27.41 -0.45 -14.83
C ARG A 385 -27.93 0.66 -13.93
N TRP A 386 -27.62 0.64 -12.64
CA TRP A 386 -27.98 1.71 -11.71
C TRP A 386 -27.16 2.99 -11.93
N GLY A 387 -25.99 2.88 -12.54
CA GLY A 387 -25.06 3.98 -12.78
C GLY A 387 -24.10 4.23 -11.62
N VAL A 388 -23.92 3.22 -10.76
CA VAL A 388 -22.87 3.19 -9.72
C VAL A 388 -21.50 3.30 -10.37
N LYS A 389 -20.56 4.01 -9.74
CA LYS A 389 -19.23 4.26 -10.29
C LYS A 389 -18.13 3.37 -9.71
N GLY A 390 -18.38 2.74 -8.59
CA GLY A 390 -17.40 1.88 -7.96
C GLY A 390 -17.96 1.11 -6.77
N VAL A 391 -17.15 0.23 -6.24
CA VAL A 391 -17.48 -0.59 -5.06
C VAL A 391 -16.31 -0.58 -4.08
N LYS A 392 -16.62 -0.30 -2.80
CA LYS A 392 -15.75 -0.52 -1.65
C LYS A 392 -16.04 -1.93 -1.15
N ILE A 393 -15.09 -2.84 -1.27
CA ILE A 393 -15.27 -4.25 -0.89
C ILE A 393 -14.45 -4.54 0.35
N ASP A 394 -15.09 -5.13 1.36
CA ASP A 394 -14.54 -5.18 2.70
C ASP A 394 -14.50 -6.59 3.31
N PHE A 395 -13.65 -6.77 4.35
CA PHE A 395 -13.53 -7.94 5.23
C PHE A 395 -12.95 -9.21 4.62
N MET A 396 -12.13 -9.14 3.57
CA MET A 396 -11.44 -10.32 3.04
C MET A 396 -10.48 -10.94 4.06
N ASN A 397 -9.65 -10.15 4.72
CA ASN A 397 -8.72 -10.58 5.79
C ASN A 397 -7.82 -11.80 5.45
N ARG A 398 -7.66 -12.15 4.18
CA ARG A 398 -7.01 -13.36 3.70
C ARG A 398 -6.10 -13.08 2.51
N GLN A 399 -5.01 -13.84 2.40
CA GLN A 399 -4.11 -13.83 1.22
C GLN A 399 -3.62 -15.23 0.84
N ASP A 400 -4.37 -16.29 1.17
CA ASP A 400 -4.16 -17.61 0.62
C ASP A 400 -4.46 -17.62 -0.89
N ARG A 401 -4.04 -18.66 -1.57
CA ARG A 401 -4.15 -18.77 -3.03
C ARG A 401 -5.57 -18.52 -3.56
N GLU A 402 -6.56 -19.04 -2.90
CA GLU A 402 -7.95 -18.92 -3.34
C GLU A 402 -8.45 -17.49 -3.26
N MET A 403 -8.13 -16.79 -2.16
CA MET A 403 -8.47 -15.37 -2.00
C MET A 403 -7.69 -14.49 -2.97
N VAL A 404 -6.42 -14.79 -3.26
CA VAL A 404 -5.63 -14.06 -4.27
C VAL A 404 -6.29 -14.18 -5.66
N ASP A 405 -6.73 -15.37 -6.05
CA ASP A 405 -7.45 -15.56 -7.31
C ASP A 405 -8.80 -14.81 -7.32
N TRP A 406 -9.46 -14.69 -6.16
CA TRP A 406 -10.69 -13.93 -6.02
C TRP A 406 -10.48 -12.42 -6.23
N TYR A 407 -9.41 -11.82 -5.70
CA TYR A 407 -9.09 -10.40 -5.96
C TYR A 407 -8.95 -10.12 -7.46
N GLU A 408 -8.25 -10.97 -8.18
CA GLU A 408 -8.05 -10.83 -9.63
C GLU A 408 -9.38 -11.03 -10.39
N LYS A 409 -10.18 -12.04 -10.02
CA LYS A 409 -11.53 -12.30 -10.55
C LYS A 409 -12.40 -11.05 -10.43
N VAL A 410 -12.45 -10.44 -9.25
CA VAL A 410 -13.26 -9.25 -8.97
C VAL A 410 -12.80 -8.05 -9.79
N CYS A 411 -11.49 -7.77 -9.84
CA CYS A 411 -10.95 -6.66 -10.63
C CYS A 411 -11.31 -6.80 -12.10
N ARG A 412 -11.20 -8.00 -12.67
CA ARG A 412 -11.55 -8.30 -14.07
C ARG A 412 -13.03 -8.09 -14.34
N ILE A 413 -13.91 -8.60 -13.46
CA ILE A 413 -15.36 -8.44 -13.62
C ILE A 413 -15.75 -6.97 -13.45
N ALA A 414 -15.19 -6.28 -12.46
CA ALA A 414 -15.43 -4.84 -12.24
C ALA A 414 -14.98 -4.00 -13.45
N ALA A 415 -13.84 -4.34 -14.07
CA ALA A 415 -13.38 -3.68 -15.31
C ALA A 415 -14.36 -3.83 -16.45
N LYS A 416 -14.94 -5.03 -16.66
CA LYS A 416 -15.97 -5.29 -17.67
C LYS A 416 -17.20 -4.38 -17.48
N HIS A 417 -17.58 -4.09 -16.23
CA HIS A 417 -18.73 -3.26 -15.88
C HIS A 417 -18.34 -1.79 -15.57
N ARG A 418 -17.08 -1.39 -15.87
CA ARG A 418 -16.57 -0.04 -15.64
C ARG A 418 -16.77 0.46 -14.20
N LEU A 419 -16.47 -0.41 -13.22
CA LEU A 419 -16.54 -0.11 -11.82
C LEU A 419 -15.13 0.06 -11.22
N LEU A 420 -14.92 1.15 -10.47
CA LEU A 420 -13.77 1.31 -9.61
C LEU A 420 -13.85 0.33 -8.43
N VAL A 421 -12.72 -0.13 -7.96
CA VAL A 421 -12.63 -1.03 -6.80
C VAL A 421 -11.71 -0.45 -5.75
N ASN A 422 -12.23 -0.33 -4.53
CA ASN A 422 -11.48 0.00 -3.32
C ASN A 422 -11.60 -1.19 -2.36
N PHE A 423 -10.50 -1.86 -2.06
CA PHE A 423 -10.49 -2.98 -1.13
C PHE A 423 -10.16 -2.51 0.29
N HIS A 424 -11.00 -2.88 1.27
CA HIS A 424 -10.81 -2.66 2.70
C HIS A 424 -10.63 -3.98 3.45
N ALA A 425 -10.05 -3.95 4.66
CA ALA A 425 -9.61 -5.14 5.39
C ALA A 425 -8.93 -6.15 4.43
N ALA A 426 -7.99 -5.66 3.66
CA ALA A 426 -7.46 -6.29 2.46
C ALA A 426 -5.99 -6.71 2.61
N ILE A 427 -5.49 -7.50 1.66
CA ILE A 427 -4.06 -7.81 1.57
C ILE A 427 -3.22 -6.58 1.24
N LYS A 428 -1.92 -6.63 1.62
CA LYS A 428 -0.95 -5.62 1.21
C LYS A 428 -0.96 -5.37 -0.31
N PRO A 429 -0.64 -4.16 -0.80
CA PRO A 429 -0.40 -3.91 -2.22
C PRO A 429 0.77 -4.75 -2.76
N THR A 430 0.66 -5.16 -4.01
CA THR A 430 1.68 -5.93 -4.72
C THR A 430 1.90 -5.40 -6.15
N GLY A 431 1.44 -4.16 -6.44
CA GLY A 431 1.50 -3.53 -7.75
C GLY A 431 0.38 -3.97 -8.71
N MET A 432 -0.68 -4.60 -8.18
CA MET A 432 -1.82 -5.09 -8.98
C MET A 432 -2.48 -3.96 -9.79
N GLU A 433 -2.42 -2.73 -9.32
CA GLU A 433 -2.93 -1.54 -10.00
C GLU A 433 -2.28 -1.25 -11.36
N ARG A 434 -1.10 -1.82 -11.63
CA ARG A 434 -0.49 -1.80 -12.97
C ARG A 434 -1.28 -2.66 -13.96
N THR A 435 -1.71 -3.85 -13.52
CA THR A 435 -2.46 -4.81 -14.36
C THR A 435 -3.95 -4.50 -14.39
N TRP A 436 -4.50 -4.06 -13.26
CA TRP A 436 -5.90 -3.73 -13.05
C TRP A 436 -6.06 -2.30 -12.53
N PRO A 437 -5.95 -1.27 -13.39
CA PRO A 437 -6.04 0.13 -12.98
C PRO A 437 -7.37 0.53 -12.32
N ASN A 438 -8.43 -0.24 -12.52
CA ASN A 438 -9.70 -0.05 -11.84
C ASN A 438 -9.67 -0.43 -10.34
N GLN A 439 -8.68 -1.20 -9.89
CA GLN A 439 -8.34 -1.36 -8.48
C GLN A 439 -7.57 -0.11 -8.04
N ILE A 440 -8.30 0.95 -7.81
CA ILE A 440 -7.78 2.32 -7.75
C ILE A 440 -7.08 2.64 -6.42
N THR A 441 -7.50 1.97 -5.33
CA THR A 441 -6.87 2.07 -4.00
C THR A 441 -7.20 0.85 -3.16
N ARG A 442 -6.53 0.70 -2.02
CA ARG A 442 -6.87 -0.30 -0.99
C ARG A 442 -6.37 0.15 0.37
N GLU A 443 -7.03 -0.28 1.41
CA GLU A 443 -6.64 -0.01 2.78
C GLU A 443 -5.30 -0.69 3.14
N ALA A 444 -5.31 -1.83 3.79
CA ALA A 444 -4.13 -2.53 4.29
C ALA A 444 -3.16 -1.56 5.01
N VAL A 445 -3.69 -0.67 5.82
CA VAL A 445 -2.99 0.38 6.57
C VAL A 445 -3.77 0.73 7.82
N ARG A 446 -3.09 1.04 8.91
CA ARG A 446 -3.74 1.63 10.08
C ARG A 446 -4.19 3.03 9.74
N GLY A 447 -5.43 3.15 9.26
CA GLY A 447 -6.02 4.41 8.79
C GLY A 447 -6.66 5.24 9.91
N ASN A 448 -7.15 6.40 9.53
CA ASN A 448 -7.74 7.37 10.45
C ASN A 448 -9.07 6.91 11.02
N GLU A 449 -9.80 6.02 10.34
CA GLU A 449 -11.06 5.46 10.87
C GLU A 449 -10.87 4.72 12.20
N ASN A 450 -9.64 4.25 12.47
CA ASN A 450 -9.31 3.64 13.76
C ASN A 450 -9.45 4.63 14.94
N SER A 451 -9.50 5.93 14.70
CA SER A 451 -9.85 6.95 15.70
C SER A 451 -11.29 6.88 16.21
N LYS A 452 -12.14 6.07 15.55
CA LYS A 452 -13.48 5.74 16.07
C LYS A 452 -13.39 4.97 17.39
N TRP A 453 -12.36 4.16 17.57
CA TRP A 453 -12.13 3.30 18.72
C TRP A 453 -11.02 3.85 19.64
N GLU A 454 -10.47 3.05 20.53
CA GLU A 454 -9.56 3.48 21.57
C GLU A 454 -8.11 3.79 21.13
N ASN A 455 -7.69 3.22 20.00
CA ASN A 455 -6.32 3.34 19.50
C ASN A 455 -6.29 4.11 18.18
N PRO A 456 -6.25 5.45 18.23
CA PRO A 456 -6.23 6.25 17.01
C PRO A 456 -4.94 6.06 16.22
N SER A 457 -4.99 6.36 14.93
CA SER A 457 -3.78 6.61 14.16
C SER A 457 -3.23 7.98 14.55
N ASP A 458 -2.03 8.01 15.13
CA ASP A 458 -1.39 9.23 15.61
C ASP A 458 -0.35 9.78 14.62
N ALA A 459 0.22 10.93 14.94
CA ALA A 459 1.24 11.56 14.11
C ALA A 459 2.51 10.71 13.96
N LEU A 460 2.83 9.84 14.92
CA LEU A 460 3.96 8.92 14.82
C LEU A 460 3.68 7.86 13.74
N ASN A 461 2.51 7.22 13.79
CA ASN A 461 2.08 6.30 12.73
C ASN A 461 2.06 7.02 11.38
N ALA A 462 1.46 8.21 11.32
CA ALA A 462 1.37 8.99 10.11
C ALA A 462 2.74 9.29 9.48
N ALA A 463 3.76 9.63 10.29
CA ALA A 463 5.11 9.94 9.81
C ALA A 463 5.93 8.68 9.40
N MET A 464 5.51 7.49 9.80
CA MET A 464 6.12 6.23 9.34
C MET A 464 5.63 5.83 7.94
N LEU A 465 4.35 6.01 7.64
CA LEU A 465 3.68 5.43 6.49
C LEU A 465 4.28 5.82 5.13
N PRO A 466 4.68 7.06 4.83
CA PRO A 466 5.25 7.43 3.53
C PRO A 466 6.51 6.65 3.15
N MET A 467 7.31 6.27 4.15
CA MET A 467 8.58 5.59 3.99
C MET A 467 8.53 4.10 4.40
N THR A 468 7.31 3.59 4.63
CA THR A 468 7.02 2.18 4.90
C THR A 468 5.86 1.72 4.01
N ARG A 469 4.62 1.71 4.49
CA ARG A 469 3.43 1.18 3.80
C ARG A 469 3.25 1.73 2.37
N TYR A 470 3.51 3.02 2.14
CA TYR A 470 3.35 3.64 0.82
C TYR A 470 4.49 3.35 -0.18
N LEU A 471 5.52 2.63 0.24
CA LEU A 471 6.54 2.11 -0.69
C LEU A 471 5.99 1.06 -1.65
N ILE A 472 4.94 0.35 -1.25
CA ILE A 472 4.43 -0.81 -2.00
C ILE A 472 3.12 -0.55 -2.76
N GLY A 473 2.60 0.66 -2.70
CA GLY A 473 1.42 1.08 -3.47
C GLY A 473 0.49 2.02 -2.71
N PRO A 474 -0.58 2.51 -3.37
CA PRO A 474 -1.51 3.46 -2.81
C PRO A 474 -2.24 2.90 -1.58
N GLY A 475 -2.76 3.80 -0.74
CA GLY A 475 -3.46 3.44 0.48
C GLY A 475 -4.69 4.29 0.76
N ASP A 476 -5.80 3.67 1.17
CA ASP A 476 -7.00 4.36 1.62
C ASP A 476 -6.92 4.60 3.14
N TYR A 477 -6.22 5.67 3.52
CA TYR A 477 -5.98 6.05 4.92
C TYR A 477 -7.16 6.81 5.55
N THR A 478 -8.07 7.32 4.74
CA THR A 478 -9.23 8.12 5.15
C THR A 478 -8.90 9.37 5.98
N PRO A 479 -8.03 10.28 5.50
CA PRO A 479 -7.70 11.53 6.20
C PRO A 479 -8.82 12.55 6.10
N GLY A 480 -8.64 13.70 6.76
CA GLY A 480 -9.47 14.89 6.58
C GLY A 480 -10.52 15.11 7.66
N GLY A 481 -10.36 14.54 8.85
CA GLY A 481 -11.15 14.90 10.02
C GLY A 481 -10.86 16.36 10.45
N PHE A 482 -11.91 17.15 10.69
CA PHE A 482 -11.83 18.58 10.99
C PHE A 482 -12.21 18.92 12.45
N ASP A 483 -12.15 17.92 13.33
CA ASP A 483 -12.06 18.07 14.79
C ASP A 483 -10.69 17.58 15.23
N ASN A 484 -9.69 18.45 15.12
CA ASN A 484 -8.29 18.11 15.37
C ASN A 484 -7.96 18.27 16.84
N VAL A 485 -7.28 17.27 17.40
CA VAL A 485 -6.87 17.24 18.80
C VAL A 485 -5.43 16.70 18.93
N PHE A 486 -4.72 17.13 19.97
CA PHE A 486 -3.46 16.46 20.32
C PHE A 486 -3.73 15.07 20.92
N ALA A 487 -2.79 14.14 20.76
CA ALA A 487 -2.94 12.78 21.27
C ALA A 487 -3.31 12.72 22.76
N LYS A 488 -2.78 13.63 23.59
CA LYS A 488 -3.09 13.75 25.02
C LYS A 488 -4.54 14.12 25.34
N ASP A 489 -5.22 14.77 24.38
CA ASP A 489 -6.58 15.31 24.53
C ASP A 489 -7.63 14.45 23.78
N PHE A 490 -7.16 13.41 23.08
CA PHE A 490 -8.01 12.52 22.30
C PHE A 490 -8.97 11.71 23.17
N VAL A 491 -10.24 11.65 22.78
CA VAL A 491 -11.24 10.78 23.36
C VAL A 491 -11.96 10.05 22.21
N SER A 492 -11.97 8.72 22.26
CA SER A 492 -12.58 7.92 21.21
C SER A 492 -14.06 8.29 20.97
N GLN A 493 -14.55 8.10 19.76
CA GLN A 493 -15.95 8.33 19.44
C GLN A 493 -16.86 7.41 20.28
N MET A 494 -16.44 6.17 20.51
CA MET A 494 -17.20 5.21 21.33
C MET A 494 -17.32 5.68 22.78
N ASP A 495 -16.23 6.16 23.41
CA ASP A 495 -16.26 6.66 24.79
C ASP A 495 -17.12 7.92 24.92
N ARG A 496 -17.05 8.82 23.93
CA ARG A 496 -17.95 9.97 23.88
C ARG A 496 -19.39 9.55 23.69
N GLY A 497 -19.64 8.49 22.91
CA GLY A 497 -20.95 7.87 22.75
C GLY A 497 -21.54 7.40 24.08
N HIS A 498 -20.73 6.73 24.90
CA HIS A 498 -21.13 6.31 26.25
C HIS A 498 -21.39 7.51 27.16
N ARG A 499 -20.53 8.53 27.12
CA ARG A 499 -20.65 9.75 27.95
C ARG A 499 -21.95 10.52 27.68
N TYR A 500 -22.46 10.47 26.47
CA TYR A 500 -23.69 11.17 26.03
C TYR A 500 -24.86 10.22 25.77
N ALA A 501 -24.82 9.00 26.32
CA ALA A 501 -25.85 7.97 26.06
C ALA A 501 -27.29 8.41 26.43
N ASP A 502 -27.43 9.23 27.48
CA ASP A 502 -28.70 9.72 27.97
C ASP A 502 -29.28 10.91 27.18
N MET A 503 -28.57 11.41 26.16
CA MET A 503 -29.04 12.50 25.31
C MET A 503 -29.96 11.99 24.20
N SER A 504 -30.84 12.87 23.67
CA SER A 504 -31.57 12.54 22.45
C SER A 504 -30.61 12.20 21.29
N PRO A 505 -31.03 11.34 20.34
CA PRO A 505 -30.19 10.98 19.19
C PRO A 505 -29.64 12.20 18.45
N GLU A 506 -30.45 13.24 18.21
CA GLU A 506 -30.05 14.47 17.52
C GLU A 506 -28.99 15.27 18.32
N SER A 507 -29.23 15.43 19.63
CA SER A 507 -28.29 16.13 20.52
C SER A 507 -27.00 15.38 20.68
N ARG A 508 -27.04 14.04 20.69
CA ARG A 508 -25.89 13.18 20.75
C ARG A 508 -25.09 13.24 19.44
N ALA A 509 -25.74 13.17 18.28
CA ALA A 509 -25.09 13.26 16.98
C ALA A 509 -24.30 14.57 16.79
N MET A 510 -24.75 15.68 17.37
CA MET A 510 -24.06 16.95 17.34
C MET A 510 -22.82 17.02 18.26
N ARG A 511 -22.60 16.05 19.13
CA ARG A 511 -21.48 16.01 20.10
C ARG A 511 -20.54 14.83 19.89
N ILE A 512 -20.93 13.86 19.08
CA ILE A 512 -20.14 12.67 18.78
C ILE A 512 -19.72 12.73 17.31
N TYR A 513 -18.59 13.36 17.06
CA TYR A 513 -17.94 13.41 15.76
C TYR A 513 -16.56 12.79 15.86
N ALA A 514 -15.96 12.46 14.73
CA ALA A 514 -14.64 11.91 14.69
C ALA A 514 -13.60 12.97 15.08
N GLN A 515 -12.68 12.57 15.95
CA GLN A 515 -11.48 13.36 16.24
C GLN A 515 -10.30 12.79 15.47
N GLU A 516 -9.61 13.66 14.75
CA GLU A 516 -8.33 13.31 14.12
C GLU A 516 -7.18 13.79 15.00
N VAL A 517 -6.28 12.85 15.35
CA VAL A 517 -5.11 13.16 16.17
C VAL A 517 -4.07 13.90 15.34
N GLY A 518 -3.60 15.03 15.87
CA GLY A 518 -2.69 15.96 15.23
C GLY A 518 -3.35 17.31 14.98
N THR A 519 -2.57 18.26 14.48
CA THR A 519 -3.07 19.61 14.16
C THR A 519 -3.89 19.63 12.86
N ARG A 520 -4.64 20.71 12.62
CA ARG A 520 -5.30 20.96 11.33
C ARG A 520 -4.29 21.00 10.17
N GLY A 521 -3.11 21.59 10.41
CA GLY A 521 -2.03 21.59 9.42
C GLY A 521 -1.54 20.18 9.10
N HIS A 522 -1.46 19.30 10.09
CA HIS A 522 -1.15 17.88 9.93
C HIS A 522 -2.22 17.17 9.08
N ALA A 523 -3.50 17.30 9.43
CA ALA A 523 -4.61 16.67 8.71
C ALA A 523 -4.63 17.05 7.22
N LEU A 524 -4.40 18.33 6.91
CA LEU A 524 -4.29 18.80 5.52
C LEU A 524 -3.08 18.20 4.80
N ALA A 525 -1.93 18.09 5.50
CA ALA A 525 -0.71 17.52 4.92
C ALA A 525 -0.90 16.07 4.50
N LEU A 526 -1.64 15.25 5.25
CA LEU A 526 -1.92 13.85 4.93
C LEU A 526 -2.61 13.68 3.57
N CYS A 527 -3.55 14.60 3.24
CA CYS A 527 -4.29 14.56 1.97
C CYS A 527 -3.38 14.75 0.74
N VAL A 528 -2.20 15.32 0.91
CA VAL A 528 -1.20 15.51 -0.15
C VAL A 528 -0.04 14.54 -0.02
N ALA A 529 0.40 14.21 1.21
CA ALA A 529 1.55 13.34 1.45
C ALA A 529 1.28 11.89 1.03
N TYR A 530 0.07 11.43 1.20
CA TYR A 530 -0.32 10.04 0.91
C TYR A 530 -0.74 9.87 -0.55
N ASP A 531 -0.45 8.68 -1.07
CA ASP A 531 -0.79 8.31 -2.43
C ASP A 531 -2.09 7.49 -2.43
N SER A 532 -3.16 8.08 -2.91
CA SER A 532 -4.45 7.42 -3.08
C SER A 532 -5.18 8.03 -4.27
N PRO A 533 -5.18 7.36 -5.44
CA PRO A 533 -5.90 7.86 -6.62
C PRO A 533 -7.41 8.01 -6.41
N LEU A 534 -7.98 7.28 -5.47
CA LEU A 534 -9.30 7.53 -4.89
C LEU A 534 -9.10 7.96 -3.44
N MET A 535 -8.97 9.27 -3.21
CA MET A 535 -8.74 9.82 -1.88
C MET A 535 -10.06 9.93 -1.13
N THR A 536 -10.22 9.14 -0.08
CA THR A 536 -11.40 9.17 0.79
C THR A 536 -11.21 10.22 1.87
N LEU A 537 -12.03 11.27 1.85
CA LEU A 537 -12.04 12.30 2.89
C LEU A 537 -13.25 12.11 3.80
N CYS A 538 -12.97 12.08 5.09
CA CYS A 538 -13.91 11.69 6.11
C CYS A 538 -14.30 12.88 6.99
N ASP A 539 -15.32 13.58 6.72
CA ASP A 539 -16.02 14.41 7.71
C ASP A 539 -17.36 14.89 7.14
N TRP A 540 -18.09 15.60 7.97
CA TRP A 540 -19.38 16.18 7.63
C TRP A 540 -19.24 17.46 6.82
N PRO A 541 -20.14 17.72 5.87
CA PRO A 541 -20.23 19.01 5.20
C PRO A 541 -20.28 20.20 6.14
N GLU A 542 -21.01 20.07 7.25
CA GLU A 542 -21.15 21.14 8.27
C GLU A 542 -19.86 21.40 9.05
N ARG A 543 -18.95 20.41 9.13
CA ARG A 543 -17.64 20.57 9.78
C ARG A 543 -16.64 21.24 8.84
N TYR A 544 -16.74 20.96 7.55
CA TYR A 544 -15.88 21.56 6.54
C TYR A 544 -16.23 23.00 6.24
N ARG A 545 -17.52 23.32 6.09
CA ARG A 545 -17.97 24.66 5.67
C ARG A 545 -17.52 25.73 6.65
N GLY A 546 -16.76 26.71 6.13
CA GLY A 546 -16.22 27.82 6.92
C GLY A 546 -15.05 27.45 7.85
N ALA A 547 -14.60 26.19 7.85
CA ALA A 547 -13.45 25.80 8.63
C ALA A 547 -12.13 26.29 7.97
N ALA A 548 -11.16 26.71 8.80
CA ALA A 548 -9.86 27.13 8.31
C ALA A 548 -9.17 26.00 7.53
N GLY A 549 -8.62 26.31 6.36
CA GLY A 549 -7.88 25.40 5.51
C GLY A 549 -8.74 24.51 4.59
N VAL A 550 -10.09 24.55 4.65
CA VAL A 550 -10.94 23.73 3.76
C VAL A 550 -10.67 24.00 2.27
N GLU A 551 -10.26 25.21 1.92
CA GLU A 551 -9.95 25.59 0.54
C GLU A 551 -8.75 24.83 -0.04
N ALA A 552 -7.85 24.29 0.80
CA ALA A 552 -6.77 23.40 0.36
C ALA A 552 -7.27 22.07 -0.21
N LEU A 553 -8.49 21.66 0.13
CA LEU A 553 -9.12 20.42 -0.33
C LEU A 553 -10.01 20.63 -1.58
N ARG A 554 -10.24 21.88 -1.99
CA ARG A 554 -11.04 22.20 -3.18
C ARG A 554 -10.30 21.80 -4.45
N ASN A 555 -10.96 20.99 -5.31
CA ASN A 555 -10.37 20.46 -6.53
C ASN A 555 -9.01 19.79 -6.29
N LEU A 556 -8.85 19.10 -5.13
CA LEU A 556 -7.62 18.41 -4.78
C LEU A 556 -7.30 17.32 -5.80
N PRO A 557 -6.12 17.34 -6.44
CA PRO A 557 -5.68 16.26 -7.31
C PRO A 557 -5.36 15.00 -6.48
N THR A 558 -5.63 13.84 -7.04
CA THR A 558 -5.34 12.54 -6.40
C THR A 558 -4.35 11.70 -7.19
N VAL A 559 -3.97 12.18 -8.39
CA VAL A 559 -2.91 11.63 -9.24
C VAL A 559 -1.98 12.74 -9.67
N TRP A 560 -0.73 12.39 -9.92
CA TRP A 560 0.33 13.37 -10.01
C TRP A 560 1.18 13.14 -11.27
N ARG A 561 1.55 14.22 -11.92
CA ARG A 561 2.56 14.17 -12.98
C ARG A 561 3.89 13.70 -12.40
N ARG A 562 4.24 14.19 -11.20
CA ARG A 562 5.50 13.89 -10.55
C ARG A 562 5.38 14.02 -9.03
N THR A 563 5.92 13.04 -8.31
CA THR A 563 6.13 13.11 -6.86
C THR A 563 7.60 13.34 -6.58
N ILE A 564 7.92 14.35 -5.79
CA ILE A 564 9.28 14.79 -5.45
C ILE A 564 9.45 14.65 -3.93
N PRO A 565 9.96 13.52 -3.42
CA PRO A 565 10.33 13.40 -2.02
C PRO A 565 11.47 14.36 -1.70
N LEU A 566 11.25 15.27 -0.75
CA LEU A 566 12.17 16.37 -0.44
C LEU A 566 13.08 16.04 0.74
N ALA A 567 12.47 15.68 1.89
CA ALA A 567 13.17 15.35 3.11
C ALA A 567 12.29 14.45 4.00
N GLY A 568 12.90 13.65 4.85
CA GLY A 568 12.14 12.83 5.80
C GLY A 568 13.01 11.86 6.54
N ARG A 569 12.46 11.36 7.67
CA ARG A 569 12.98 10.26 8.45
C ARG A 569 11.82 9.48 9.06
N ILE A 570 11.85 8.18 8.93
CA ILE A 570 10.77 7.31 9.40
C ILE A 570 10.46 7.60 10.87
N GLY A 571 9.19 7.89 11.19
CA GLY A 571 8.74 8.20 12.55
C GLY A 571 9.17 9.57 13.09
N GLU A 572 9.72 10.45 12.27
CA GLU A 572 10.06 11.82 12.70
C GLU A 572 9.31 12.89 11.88
N PHE A 573 9.47 12.88 10.58
CA PHE A 573 8.85 13.86 9.67
C PHE A 573 8.92 13.40 8.22
N TYR A 574 8.08 13.99 7.39
CA TYR A 574 8.11 13.82 5.93
C TYR A 574 7.74 15.12 5.23
N ALA A 575 8.46 15.43 4.16
CA ALA A 575 8.21 16.58 3.29
C ALA A 575 8.23 16.13 1.82
N VAL A 576 7.22 16.53 1.06
CA VAL A 576 7.04 16.14 -0.34
C VAL A 576 6.48 17.30 -1.15
N ALA A 577 6.91 17.45 -2.40
CA ALA A 577 6.23 18.25 -3.40
C ALA A 577 5.62 17.35 -4.47
N ARG A 578 4.44 17.70 -4.96
CA ARG A 578 3.72 16.97 -6.00
C ARG A 578 3.27 17.92 -7.11
N GLU A 579 3.59 17.58 -8.33
CA GLU A 579 3.17 18.31 -9.52
C GLU A 579 1.87 17.72 -10.06
N ALA A 580 0.82 18.53 -10.13
CA ALA A 580 -0.44 18.15 -10.74
C ALA A 580 -0.36 18.24 -12.28
N PHE A 581 -1.29 17.60 -12.99
CA PHE A 581 -1.32 17.63 -14.46
C PHE A 581 -1.63 19.00 -15.05
N ASP A 582 -2.24 19.89 -14.28
CA ASP A 582 -2.51 21.29 -14.66
C ASP A 582 -1.33 22.24 -14.37
N GLY A 583 -0.21 21.71 -13.91
CA GLY A 583 1.02 22.47 -13.65
C GLY A 583 1.11 23.11 -12.26
N ARG A 584 0.07 22.97 -11.41
CA ARG A 584 0.13 23.39 -10.01
C ARG A 584 1.01 22.43 -9.20
N PHE A 585 1.64 22.97 -8.16
CA PHE A 585 2.38 22.16 -7.19
C PHE A 585 1.69 22.17 -5.83
N TYR A 586 1.73 21.04 -5.18
CA TYR A 586 1.31 20.90 -3.79
C TYR A 586 2.52 20.47 -2.97
N VAL A 587 2.79 21.20 -1.88
CA VAL A 587 3.87 20.89 -0.94
C VAL A 587 3.23 20.49 0.39
N ALA A 588 3.60 19.34 0.94
CA ALA A 588 3.13 18.89 2.24
C ALA A 588 4.30 18.62 3.17
N VAL A 589 4.11 18.98 4.44
CA VAL A 589 5.04 18.70 5.54
C VAL A 589 4.24 18.16 6.71
N GLN A 590 4.69 17.04 7.27
CA GLN A 590 4.14 16.46 8.50
C GLN A 590 5.29 16.17 9.49
N THR A 591 5.05 16.41 10.78
CA THR A 591 6.06 16.25 11.83
C THR A 591 5.48 15.63 13.09
N VAL A 592 6.29 14.82 13.80
CA VAL A 592 5.91 14.24 15.08
C VAL A 592 6.24 15.19 16.23
N LYS A 593 7.43 15.80 16.19
CA LYS A 593 7.90 16.76 17.19
C LYS A 593 7.99 18.16 16.58
N PRO A 594 7.96 19.22 17.40
CA PRO A 594 8.13 20.58 16.88
C PRO A 594 9.36 20.68 15.99
N ARG A 595 9.18 21.20 14.79
CA ARG A 595 10.23 21.26 13.78
C ARG A 595 9.98 22.36 12.75
N LYS A 596 11.02 23.12 12.47
CA LYS A 596 11.04 24.02 11.33
C LYS A 596 11.58 23.28 10.11
N VAL A 597 10.81 23.26 9.03
CA VAL A 597 11.17 22.63 7.77
C VAL A 597 11.20 23.67 6.66
N ASP A 598 12.38 23.89 6.08
CA ASP A 598 12.58 24.80 4.96
C ASP A 598 12.57 24.00 3.65
N VAL A 599 11.60 24.26 2.79
CA VAL A 599 11.41 23.61 1.50
C VAL A 599 11.91 24.53 0.40
N LYS A 600 13.04 24.18 -0.23
CA LYS A 600 13.56 24.88 -1.42
C LYS A 600 12.67 24.64 -2.62
N LEU A 601 12.38 25.67 -3.40
CA LEU A 601 11.45 25.63 -4.53
C LEU A 601 12.12 25.38 -5.89
N GLY A 602 13.35 24.88 -5.91
CA GLY A 602 14.10 24.60 -7.14
C GLY A 602 13.44 23.65 -8.14
N PHE A 603 12.34 23.01 -7.77
CA PHE A 603 11.52 22.18 -8.65
C PHE A 603 10.53 22.99 -9.52
N LEU A 604 10.29 24.29 -9.21
CA LEU A 604 9.46 25.18 -9.99
C LEU A 604 10.17 25.60 -11.30
N GLY A 605 9.37 25.93 -12.31
CA GLY A 605 9.83 26.58 -13.51
C GLY A 605 10.29 28.02 -13.25
N GLU A 606 10.85 28.67 -14.28
CA GLU A 606 11.19 30.08 -14.21
C GLU A 606 9.94 30.97 -14.09
N GLY A 607 10.10 32.14 -13.51
CA GLY A 607 9.02 33.11 -13.34
C GLY A 607 8.57 33.30 -11.90
N LYS A 608 7.46 34.01 -11.74
CA LYS A 608 6.84 34.31 -10.45
C LYS A 608 5.64 33.39 -10.25
N TRP A 609 5.55 32.78 -9.10
CA TRP A 609 4.49 31.87 -8.69
C TRP A 609 3.77 32.46 -7.48
N THR A 610 2.50 32.14 -7.32
CA THR A 610 1.72 32.44 -6.12
C THR A 610 1.70 31.19 -5.23
N ALA A 611 2.19 31.32 -4.00
CA ALA A 611 2.12 30.26 -2.99
C ALA A 611 1.06 30.62 -1.94
N ARG A 612 0.07 29.74 -1.75
CA ARG A 612 -0.93 29.79 -0.68
C ARG A 612 -0.58 28.71 0.34
N LEU A 613 -0.22 29.14 1.55
CA LEU A 613 0.24 28.28 2.64
C LEU A 613 -0.84 28.18 3.73
N TRP A 614 -1.14 26.95 4.13
CA TRP A 614 -1.91 26.59 5.31
C TRP A 614 -1.03 25.73 6.20
N SER A 615 -0.65 26.24 7.35
CA SER A 615 0.27 25.52 8.26
C SER A 615 -0.10 25.81 9.72
N ASP A 616 0.54 25.09 10.62
CA ASP A 616 0.46 25.42 12.05
C ASP A 616 0.79 26.90 12.29
N ASP A 617 0.05 27.53 13.21
CA ASP A 617 0.36 28.84 13.75
C ASP A 617 1.15 28.66 15.07
N PRO A 618 2.46 28.94 15.12
CA PRO A 618 3.27 28.70 16.31
C PRO A 618 2.77 29.41 17.58
N ALA A 619 1.96 30.45 17.43
CA ALA A 619 1.40 31.19 18.55
C ALA A 619 0.06 30.62 19.04
N LYS A 620 -0.76 30.08 18.15
CA LYS A 620 -2.14 29.64 18.41
C LYS A 620 -2.29 28.14 18.45
N THR A 621 -1.71 27.41 17.50
CA THR A 621 -1.86 25.95 17.37
C THR A 621 -1.49 25.19 18.65
N PRO A 622 -0.46 25.56 19.44
CA PRO A 622 -0.18 24.86 20.72
C PRO A 622 -1.33 24.88 21.74
N LYS A 623 -2.30 25.80 21.56
CA LYS A 623 -3.49 25.94 22.44
C LYS A 623 -4.77 25.42 21.79
N ASP A 624 -4.80 25.37 20.47
CA ASP A 624 -5.95 24.95 19.68
C ASP A 624 -5.45 24.23 18.42
N ALA A 625 -5.54 22.92 18.42
CA ALA A 625 -5.08 22.08 17.30
C ALA A 625 -5.76 22.39 15.96
N ASN A 626 -6.91 23.10 15.99
CA ASN A 626 -7.66 23.53 14.78
C ASN A 626 -7.18 24.89 14.24
N ALA A 627 -6.33 25.62 14.98
CA ALA A 627 -5.82 26.91 14.55
C ALA A 627 -4.81 26.76 13.41
N LEU A 628 -4.97 27.54 12.35
CA LEU A 628 -4.09 27.60 11.20
C LEU A 628 -3.55 29.01 10.97
N LEU A 629 -2.35 29.06 10.40
CA LEU A 629 -1.76 30.22 9.77
C LEU A 629 -2.03 30.12 8.26
N GLU A 630 -2.74 31.09 7.70
CA GLU A 630 -2.95 31.22 6.27
C GLU A 630 -2.14 32.39 5.70
N ARG A 631 -1.35 32.13 4.67
CA ARG A 631 -0.53 33.15 4.00
C ARG A 631 -0.55 32.96 2.50
N THR A 632 -0.56 34.10 1.78
CA THR A 632 -0.33 34.16 0.33
C THR A 632 0.92 34.97 0.06
N MET A 633 1.81 34.47 -0.77
CA MET A 633 3.06 35.14 -1.11
C MET A 633 3.46 34.88 -2.56
N THR A 634 4.20 35.81 -3.15
CA THR A 634 4.85 35.57 -4.43
C THR A 634 6.21 34.93 -4.20
N VAL A 635 6.50 33.87 -4.93
CA VAL A 635 7.74 33.09 -4.84
C VAL A 635 8.33 32.81 -6.23
N THR A 636 9.59 32.45 -6.26
CA THR A 636 10.33 32.00 -7.43
C THR A 636 11.01 30.67 -7.12
N ARG A 637 11.63 30.03 -8.10
CA ARG A 637 12.40 28.80 -7.91
C ARG A 637 13.60 28.95 -6.96
N ASP A 638 14.09 30.18 -6.73
CA ASP A 638 15.24 30.46 -5.87
C ASP A 638 14.84 30.68 -4.40
N ASP A 639 13.54 30.75 -4.13
CA ASP A 639 12.99 30.96 -2.81
C ASP A 639 12.80 29.61 -2.05
N GLN A 640 12.39 29.74 -0.80
CA GLN A 640 11.97 28.60 0.04
C GLN A 640 10.68 28.92 0.76
N LEU A 641 9.89 27.86 1.02
CA LEU A 641 8.76 27.91 1.95
C LEU A 641 9.20 27.38 3.29
N THR A 642 8.87 28.08 4.36
CA THR A 642 9.14 27.66 5.72
C THR A 642 7.87 27.20 6.40
N PHE A 643 7.87 25.95 6.88
CA PHE A 643 6.85 25.37 7.74
C PHE A 643 7.39 25.32 9.18
N ASP A 644 6.81 26.10 10.07
CA ASP A 644 7.15 26.10 11.50
C ASP A 644 6.11 25.26 12.25
N CYS A 645 6.32 23.94 12.24
CA CYS A 645 5.35 22.98 12.69
C CYS A 645 5.43 22.76 14.21
N CYS A 646 4.28 22.66 14.85
CA CYS A 646 4.12 22.21 16.21
C CYS A 646 4.45 20.69 16.34
N GLY A 647 4.43 20.15 17.55
CA GLY A 647 4.37 18.70 17.73
C GLY A 647 3.04 18.16 17.17
N GLU A 648 3.07 16.96 16.57
CA GLU A 648 1.93 16.35 15.88
C GLU A 648 1.38 17.29 14.78
N GLY A 649 2.28 18.02 14.13
CA GLY A 649 1.94 19.16 13.30
C GLY A 649 2.25 19.00 11.82
N GLY A 650 1.94 20.06 11.07
CA GLY A 650 2.20 20.06 9.64
C GLY A 650 1.66 21.28 8.89
N GLY A 651 1.59 21.11 7.58
CA GLY A 651 1.02 22.12 6.69
C GLY A 651 1.07 21.70 5.24
N VAL A 652 0.31 22.43 4.44
CA VAL A 652 0.26 22.27 2.98
C VAL A 652 0.42 23.63 2.30
N ALA A 653 1.07 23.66 1.15
CA ALA A 653 1.08 24.83 0.27
C ALA A 653 0.63 24.43 -1.13
N LEU A 654 -0.23 25.26 -1.72
CA LEU A 654 -0.58 25.23 -3.13
C LEU A 654 0.24 26.33 -3.84
N VAL A 655 1.01 25.93 -4.86
CA VAL A 655 1.86 26.84 -5.63
C VAL A 655 1.40 26.82 -7.07
N GLU A 656 0.95 27.95 -7.58
CA GLU A 656 0.39 28.12 -8.93
C GLU A 656 1.05 29.29 -9.66
N PHE A 657 1.16 29.17 -11.01
CA PHE A 657 1.83 30.15 -11.85
C PHE A 657 0.97 31.40 -12.11
#